data_c3c65bd2de0441843197077a6d7f55fd
#
_entry.id   c3c65bd2de0441843197077a6d7f55fd
#
_cell.length_a   1.000
_cell.length_b   1.000
_cell.length_c   1.000
_cell.angle_alpha   90.00
_cell.angle_beta   90.00
_cell.angle_gamma   90.00
#
_symmetry.space_group_name_H-M   'P 1'
#
loop_
_entity.id
_entity.type
_entity.pdbx_description
1 polymer ?
#
loop_
_entity_poly.entity_id
_entity_poly.type
_entity_poly.pdbx_seq_one_letter_code
_entity_poly.pdbx_strand_id
1 'polypeptide(L)'
;ICVEEIGLGVRSTICALLHDTVEDTDITLEDVQREFGSEVTRIVDGLTKISNVMDTNSSQQAENFKKILLTLTDDPRVILIKLADRLHNMRTLGSMKREKQLKISSETVYVFAPLAHRMGLYTIKTELEDLAMKYMEPDTYRYIAQKLSDTKRERNKYINDFIRPLKEKLEKAGFDFEIYGRPKSIHSIWNKMKKKGVSFEEVYDLFAIRIIVNSPLEKEKEDCWKVYSIITDEYNPSPERLRDWLSNPKSNGYEALHTTVMGPHGKWVEVQIRTKRMNEIAEKGLAAHWKYKEGKDDESRFDKWFQQIREALGNQDGSSIDFLQDFKTSFLAEEIYVYTPKGEVKMLPVGASALDFAFSVHTAVGSKCIGAKVNHKLVPISHKLRSGDQVEIITSAKQKPNIEWLNFVVTSKAKSKIKDTLKEEKRTTAEEGKYTLQRKLEGMGVSMSVANLEELSNFYKTGSSLDLLYDIAIKKIDLRELKEFTVQGDKLVMPKPVKTIIEEKTEKSHQPKTYDKKDTELIIFGESSDKIQYTLANCCKPIPGDDVFGFVTAGEGLKIHRTNCPNAARLLANYGHRVVKTKWAKNKEISFLTGLRIIGLDDVGVIHKITNLISGELKFNIAAMTIEAKEGIFEGNVKIYVHDKEELDELVERLIQLPGIERVDRYDTE
;
A
#
# COMPACT_ATOMS: atom_id res chain seq x y z
N ILE A 1 3.70 28.32 -9.32
CA ILE A 1 3.69 27.14 -8.45
C ILE A 1 4.97 27.09 -7.61
N CYS A 2 6.16 27.01 -8.21
CA CYS A 2 7.44 26.90 -7.47
C CYS A 2 7.62 28.00 -6.42
N VAL A 3 7.36 29.25 -6.75
CA VAL A 3 7.57 30.40 -5.87
C VAL A 3 6.40 30.60 -4.91
N GLU A 4 5.17 30.64 -5.41
CA GLU A 4 3.99 31.02 -4.62
C GLU A 4 3.44 29.86 -3.78
N GLU A 5 3.31 28.68 -4.39
CA GLU A 5 2.64 27.54 -3.76
C GLU A 5 3.63 26.68 -2.95
N ILE A 6 4.86 26.48 -3.43
CA ILE A 6 5.88 25.70 -2.73
C ILE A 6 6.78 26.59 -1.87
N GLY A 7 7.13 27.79 -2.36
CA GLY A 7 8.01 28.73 -1.67
C GLY A 7 9.49 28.53 -1.97
N LEU A 8 9.82 28.02 -3.17
CA LEU A 8 11.19 27.79 -3.60
C LEU A 8 11.91 29.11 -3.96
N GLY A 9 13.22 29.13 -3.69
CA GLY A 9 14.08 30.29 -4.01
C GLY A 9 14.45 30.40 -5.48
N VAL A 10 15.19 31.48 -5.80
CA VAL A 10 15.57 31.89 -7.17
C VAL A 10 16.23 30.75 -7.97
N ARG A 11 17.23 30.04 -7.38
CA ARG A 11 17.93 28.95 -8.07
C ARG A 11 17.01 27.82 -8.51
N SER A 12 16.08 27.41 -7.63
CA SER A 12 15.08 26.39 -7.99
C SER A 12 14.11 26.87 -9.05
N THR A 13 13.82 28.18 -9.09
CA THR A 13 12.98 28.79 -10.12
C THR A 13 13.70 28.78 -11.48
N ILE A 14 14.99 29.08 -11.52
CA ILE A 14 15.83 28.96 -12.72
C ILE A 14 15.80 27.50 -13.20
N CYS A 15 16.03 26.52 -12.32
CA CYS A 15 15.98 25.11 -12.69
C CYS A 15 14.61 24.70 -13.22
N ALA A 16 13.51 25.22 -12.63
CA ALA A 16 12.16 24.96 -13.10
C ALA A 16 11.88 25.54 -14.51
N LEU A 17 12.53 26.64 -14.87
CA LEU A 17 12.44 27.21 -16.23
C LEU A 17 13.29 26.42 -17.24
N LEU A 18 14.38 25.80 -16.78
CA LEU A 18 15.34 25.06 -17.62
C LEU A 18 15.06 23.53 -17.63
N HIS A 19 14.03 23.04 -16.96
CA HIS A 19 13.89 21.61 -16.64
C HIS A 19 13.81 20.69 -17.85
N ASP A 20 13.21 21.14 -18.95
CA ASP A 20 13.08 20.35 -20.18
C ASP A 20 14.07 20.81 -21.28
N THR A 21 14.92 21.84 -21.01
CA THR A 21 15.79 22.43 -22.04
C THR A 21 16.79 21.42 -22.58
N VAL A 22 17.38 20.60 -21.70
CA VAL A 22 18.39 19.59 -22.10
C VAL A 22 17.72 18.37 -22.78
N GLU A 23 16.41 18.15 -22.53
CA GLU A 23 15.66 17.01 -23.10
C GLU A 23 15.12 17.35 -24.50
N ASP A 24 14.59 18.58 -24.66
CA ASP A 24 13.80 18.95 -25.81
C ASP A 24 14.59 19.83 -26.83
N THR A 25 15.85 20.17 -26.52
CA THR A 25 16.68 21.02 -27.41
C THR A 25 18.12 20.48 -27.51
N ASP A 26 18.94 21.10 -28.39
CA ASP A 26 20.36 20.75 -28.54
C ASP A 26 21.27 21.33 -27.45
N ILE A 27 20.71 21.96 -26.40
CA ILE A 27 21.48 22.54 -25.30
C ILE A 27 21.99 21.39 -24.39
N THR A 28 23.31 21.45 -24.10
CA THR A 28 23.96 20.44 -23.28
C THR A 28 24.05 20.84 -21.79
N LEU A 29 24.35 19.89 -20.91
CA LEU A 29 24.61 20.18 -19.49
C LEU A 29 25.83 21.08 -19.30
N GLU A 30 26.83 21.00 -20.22
CA GLU A 30 28.00 21.87 -20.22
C GLU A 30 27.62 23.32 -20.51
N ASP A 31 26.66 23.56 -21.42
CA ASP A 31 26.14 24.89 -21.71
C ASP A 31 25.42 25.48 -20.50
N VAL A 32 24.57 24.65 -19.83
CA VAL A 32 23.89 25.04 -18.57
C VAL A 32 24.92 25.35 -17.49
N GLN A 33 26.01 24.57 -17.39
CA GLN A 33 27.07 24.80 -16.40
C GLN A 33 27.80 26.12 -16.64
N ARG A 34 28.08 26.43 -17.87
CA ARG A 34 28.80 27.68 -18.28
C ARG A 34 27.96 28.92 -17.93
N GLU A 35 26.65 28.89 -18.16
CA GLU A 35 25.76 30.06 -17.99
C GLU A 35 25.22 30.20 -16.58
N PHE A 36 24.90 29.08 -15.89
CA PHE A 36 24.15 29.06 -14.59
C PHE A 36 24.92 28.42 -13.44
N GLY A 37 26.09 27.83 -13.72
CA GLY A 37 26.95 27.24 -12.70
C GLY A 37 26.59 25.82 -12.29
N SER A 38 27.48 25.16 -11.55
CA SER A 38 27.44 23.74 -11.23
C SER A 38 26.22 23.30 -10.39
N GLU A 39 25.72 24.19 -9.53
CA GLU A 39 24.56 23.86 -8.66
C GLU A 39 23.26 23.73 -9.48
N VAL A 40 23.02 24.67 -10.41
CA VAL A 40 21.87 24.63 -11.32
C VAL A 40 21.98 23.41 -12.25
N THR A 41 23.17 23.15 -12.79
CA THR A 41 23.43 22.00 -13.67
C THR A 41 23.10 20.68 -12.98
N ARG A 42 23.52 20.50 -11.71
CA ARG A 42 23.24 19.28 -10.94
C ARG A 42 21.75 19.05 -10.76
N ILE A 43 20.97 20.11 -10.51
CA ILE A 43 19.52 20.00 -10.35
C ILE A 43 18.86 19.70 -11.69
N VAL A 44 19.27 20.36 -12.78
CA VAL A 44 18.74 20.11 -14.13
C VAL A 44 19.06 18.70 -14.59
N ASP A 45 20.29 18.20 -14.39
CA ASP A 45 20.69 16.82 -14.66
C ASP A 45 19.80 15.81 -13.89
N GLY A 46 19.49 16.12 -12.62
CA GLY A 46 18.56 15.33 -11.83
C GLY A 46 17.13 15.29 -12.40
N LEU A 47 16.63 16.42 -12.90
CA LEU A 47 15.32 16.52 -13.52
C LEU A 47 15.25 15.72 -14.82
N THR A 48 16.26 15.86 -15.70
CA THR A 48 16.40 15.11 -16.94
C THR A 48 16.46 13.60 -16.71
N LYS A 49 17.24 13.15 -15.71
CA LYS A 49 17.31 11.72 -15.34
C LYS A 49 15.95 11.16 -14.92
N ILE A 50 15.12 11.95 -14.24
CA ILE A 50 13.78 11.53 -13.83
C ILE A 50 12.84 11.43 -15.04
N SER A 51 12.88 12.36 -15.97
CA SER A 51 12.03 12.38 -17.17
C SER A 51 12.33 11.22 -18.10
N ASN A 52 13.58 10.97 -18.45
CA ASN A 52 14.03 9.85 -19.29
C ASN A 52 13.63 8.48 -18.75
N VAL A 53 13.42 8.40 -17.44
CA VAL A 53 13.01 7.20 -16.73
C VAL A 53 11.52 6.92 -16.89
N MET A 54 10.68 7.94 -17.09
CA MET A 54 9.22 7.80 -17.13
C MET A 54 8.67 7.34 -18.48
N ASP A 55 9.42 7.49 -19.57
CA ASP A 55 8.95 7.20 -20.94
C ASP A 55 9.05 5.73 -21.37
N THR A 56 9.63 4.86 -20.57
CA THR A 56 9.92 3.47 -20.92
C THR A 56 8.92 2.43 -20.38
N ASN A 57 8.89 1.22 -20.99
CA ASN A 57 7.92 0.14 -20.78
C ASN A 57 7.91 -0.47 -19.35
N SER A 58 6.82 -1.12 -18.99
CA SER A 58 6.36 -1.54 -17.66
C SER A 58 7.32 -2.35 -16.75
N SER A 59 8.27 -3.12 -17.28
CA SER A 59 9.31 -3.80 -16.45
C SER A 59 10.37 -2.81 -15.94
N GLN A 60 10.49 -1.66 -16.59
CA GLN A 60 11.39 -0.56 -16.23
C GLN A 60 10.78 0.41 -15.22
N GLN A 61 9.47 0.40 -14.96
CA GLN A 61 8.85 1.33 -14.01
C GLN A 61 9.38 1.20 -12.58
N ALA A 62 9.69 -0.01 -12.14
CA ALA A 62 10.26 -0.23 -10.81
C ALA A 62 11.72 0.26 -10.73
N GLU A 63 12.51 0.04 -11.79
CA GLU A 63 13.86 0.62 -11.90
C GLU A 63 13.82 2.14 -12.01
N ASN A 64 12.85 2.65 -12.74
CA ASN A 64 12.61 4.06 -12.93
C ASN A 64 12.26 4.74 -11.60
N PHE A 65 11.38 4.15 -10.83
CA PHE A 65 11.06 4.64 -9.49
C PHE A 65 12.29 4.62 -8.56
N LYS A 66 13.11 3.58 -8.64
CA LYS A 66 14.38 3.48 -7.90
C LYS A 66 15.35 4.62 -8.29
N LYS A 67 15.46 4.94 -9.58
CA LYS A 67 16.29 6.06 -10.08
C LYS A 67 15.76 7.43 -9.60
N ILE A 68 14.43 7.62 -9.61
CA ILE A 68 13.79 8.81 -9.03
C ILE A 68 14.17 8.97 -7.56
N LEU A 69 14.11 7.90 -6.78
CA LEU A 69 14.47 7.94 -5.37
C LEU A 69 15.96 8.21 -5.12
N LEU A 70 16.85 7.68 -5.95
CA LEU A 70 18.29 7.98 -5.89
C LEU A 70 18.53 9.47 -6.12
N THR A 71 17.96 10.04 -7.19
CA THR A 71 18.07 11.46 -7.49
C THR A 71 17.50 12.34 -6.36
N LEU A 72 16.42 11.88 -5.73
CA LEU A 72 15.78 12.55 -4.59
C LEU A 72 16.69 12.62 -3.36
N THR A 73 17.54 11.61 -3.14
CA THR A 73 18.50 11.61 -2.03
C THR A 73 19.69 12.53 -2.25
N ASP A 74 19.99 12.91 -3.50
CA ASP A 74 21.08 13.80 -3.83
C ASP A 74 20.70 15.28 -3.65
N ASP A 75 19.53 15.68 -4.15
CA ASP A 75 19.00 17.02 -3.96
C ASP A 75 17.46 17.03 -3.92
N PRO A 76 16.86 17.27 -2.74
CA PRO A 76 15.40 17.28 -2.60
C PRO A 76 14.66 18.33 -3.45
N ARG A 77 15.37 19.39 -3.92
CA ARG A 77 14.76 20.42 -4.78
C ARG A 77 14.31 19.85 -6.12
N VAL A 78 14.98 18.82 -6.60
CA VAL A 78 14.61 18.12 -7.84
C VAL A 78 13.18 17.59 -7.76
N ILE A 79 12.80 16.93 -6.66
CA ILE A 79 11.44 16.40 -6.53
C ILE A 79 10.40 17.50 -6.34
N LEU A 80 10.75 18.59 -5.64
CA LEU A 80 9.83 19.72 -5.43
C LEU A 80 9.51 20.40 -6.78
N ILE A 81 10.52 20.57 -7.65
CA ILE A 81 10.34 21.11 -9.00
C ILE A 81 9.51 20.14 -9.84
N LYS A 82 9.77 18.84 -9.76
CA LYS A 82 9.02 17.82 -10.53
C LYS A 82 7.57 17.67 -10.05
N LEU A 83 7.30 17.92 -8.76
CA LEU A 83 5.93 18.02 -8.23
C LEU A 83 5.21 19.26 -8.76
N ALA A 84 5.91 20.38 -8.89
CA ALA A 84 5.35 21.61 -9.51
C ALA A 84 5.04 21.40 -10.99
N ASP A 85 5.96 20.79 -11.75
CA ASP A 85 5.75 20.39 -13.14
C ASP A 85 4.54 19.44 -13.27
N ARG A 86 4.49 18.39 -12.47
CA ARG A 86 3.37 17.44 -12.48
C ARG A 86 2.03 18.13 -12.17
N LEU A 87 1.98 19.04 -11.22
CA LEU A 87 0.77 19.79 -10.89
C LEU A 87 0.34 20.68 -12.07
N HIS A 88 1.29 21.35 -12.72
CA HIS A 88 1.01 22.13 -13.92
C HIS A 88 0.45 21.27 -15.05
N ASN A 89 1.09 20.12 -15.31
CA ASN A 89 0.65 19.16 -16.31
C ASN A 89 -0.75 18.60 -16.00
N MET A 90 -1.08 18.34 -14.75
CA MET A 90 -2.41 17.91 -14.35
C MET A 90 -3.48 18.98 -14.53
N ARG A 91 -3.16 20.26 -14.26
CA ARG A 91 -4.07 21.39 -14.49
C ARG A 91 -4.38 21.60 -15.99
N THR A 92 -3.45 21.28 -16.86
CA THR A 92 -3.56 21.43 -18.33
C THR A 92 -3.89 20.14 -19.09
N LEU A 93 -4.11 19.04 -18.38
CA LEU A 93 -4.26 17.69 -18.93
C LEU A 93 -5.46 17.52 -19.88
N GLY A 94 -6.42 18.44 -19.85
CA GLY A 94 -7.62 18.39 -20.69
C GLY A 94 -7.36 18.42 -22.19
N SER A 95 -6.23 18.99 -22.63
CA SER A 95 -5.81 19.05 -24.04
C SER A 95 -5.24 17.75 -24.59
N MET A 96 -4.91 16.78 -23.72
CA MET A 96 -4.27 15.52 -24.10
C MET A 96 -5.28 14.45 -24.51
N LYS A 97 -4.83 13.46 -25.33
CA LYS A 97 -5.61 12.29 -25.69
C LYS A 97 -5.95 11.45 -24.44
N ARG A 98 -7.11 10.78 -24.45
CA ARG A 98 -7.67 10.03 -23.32
C ARG A 98 -6.68 9.01 -22.72
N GLU A 99 -5.93 8.30 -23.54
CA GLU A 99 -4.94 7.31 -23.10
C GLU A 99 -3.81 7.98 -22.28
N LYS A 100 -3.31 9.14 -22.74
CA LYS A 100 -2.32 9.93 -22.00
C LYS A 100 -2.90 10.48 -20.70
N GLN A 101 -4.15 10.97 -20.72
CA GLN A 101 -4.84 11.43 -19.51
C GLN A 101 -4.86 10.35 -18.43
N LEU A 102 -5.23 9.12 -18.78
CA LEU A 102 -5.30 7.98 -17.85
C LEU A 102 -3.91 7.58 -17.34
N LYS A 103 -2.90 7.49 -18.22
CA LYS A 103 -1.50 7.18 -17.86
C LYS A 103 -0.99 8.20 -16.83
N ILE A 104 -1.03 9.50 -17.18
CA ILE A 104 -0.52 10.57 -16.33
C ILE A 104 -1.27 10.66 -15.00
N SER A 105 -2.60 10.50 -15.02
CA SER A 105 -3.41 10.49 -13.79
C SER A 105 -3.09 9.31 -12.88
N SER A 106 -2.88 8.13 -13.44
CA SER A 106 -2.46 6.93 -12.70
C SER A 106 -1.09 7.13 -12.04
N GLU A 107 -0.08 7.58 -12.79
CA GLU A 107 1.24 7.92 -12.24
C GLU A 107 1.13 8.95 -11.11
N THR A 108 0.27 9.96 -11.31
CA THR A 108 0.06 11.02 -10.32
C THR A 108 -0.46 10.47 -8.99
N VAL A 109 -1.46 9.59 -9.01
CA VAL A 109 -2.03 8.98 -7.79
C VAL A 109 -1.05 8.04 -7.11
N TYR A 110 -0.32 7.24 -7.89
CA TYR A 110 0.50 6.17 -7.32
C TYR A 110 1.94 6.58 -6.97
N VAL A 111 2.45 7.67 -7.54
CA VAL A 111 3.83 8.14 -7.33
C VAL A 111 3.84 9.55 -6.73
N PHE A 112 3.27 10.53 -7.43
CA PHE A 112 3.47 11.94 -7.09
C PHE A 112 2.65 12.41 -5.90
N ALA A 113 1.40 11.99 -5.76
CA ALA A 113 0.57 12.37 -4.61
C ALA A 113 1.11 11.80 -3.29
N PRO A 114 1.56 10.53 -3.19
CA PRO A 114 2.27 10.02 -2.03
C PRO A 114 3.59 10.75 -1.73
N LEU A 115 4.38 11.11 -2.75
CA LEU A 115 5.60 11.89 -2.56
C LEU A 115 5.29 13.30 -2.03
N ALA A 116 4.28 13.98 -2.60
CA ALA A 116 3.82 15.29 -2.11
C ALA A 116 3.36 15.22 -0.64
N HIS A 117 2.63 14.16 -0.28
CA HIS A 117 2.24 13.90 1.11
C HIS A 117 3.46 13.76 2.03
N ARG A 118 4.47 13.01 1.62
CA ARG A 118 5.68 12.78 2.39
C ARG A 118 6.52 14.05 2.54
N MET A 119 6.55 14.89 1.50
CA MET A 119 7.21 16.20 1.54
C MET A 119 6.41 17.25 2.34
N GLY A 120 5.25 16.91 2.88
CA GLY A 120 4.40 17.83 3.64
C GLY A 120 3.59 18.80 2.77
N LEU A 121 3.59 18.64 1.45
CA LEU A 121 2.88 19.49 0.49
C LEU A 121 1.41 19.06 0.38
N TYR A 122 0.65 19.24 1.47
CA TYR A 122 -0.73 18.73 1.55
C TYR A 122 -1.70 19.35 0.56
N THR A 123 -1.52 20.63 0.23
CA THR A 123 -2.36 21.32 -0.76
C THR A 123 -2.12 20.75 -2.14
N ILE A 124 -0.87 20.62 -2.55
CA ILE A 124 -0.49 20.02 -3.84
C ILE A 124 -0.95 18.55 -3.92
N LYS A 125 -0.72 17.77 -2.88
CA LYS A 125 -1.18 16.38 -2.80
C LYS A 125 -2.69 16.27 -3.02
N THR A 126 -3.46 17.11 -2.36
CA THR A 126 -4.92 17.11 -2.43
C THR A 126 -5.41 17.48 -3.82
N GLU A 127 -4.81 18.51 -4.44
CA GLU A 127 -5.16 18.93 -5.79
C GLU A 127 -4.76 17.89 -6.84
N LEU A 128 -3.60 17.26 -6.71
CA LEU A 128 -3.17 16.16 -7.58
C LEU A 128 -4.17 14.99 -7.53
N GLU A 129 -4.64 14.62 -6.35
CA GLU A 129 -5.64 13.55 -6.17
C GLU A 129 -7.00 13.92 -6.80
N ASP A 130 -7.47 15.14 -6.57
CA ASP A 130 -8.74 15.62 -7.13
C ASP A 130 -8.68 15.71 -8.66
N LEU A 131 -7.60 16.26 -9.23
CA LEU A 131 -7.39 16.34 -10.67
C LEU A 131 -7.27 14.95 -11.31
N ALA A 132 -6.56 14.03 -10.66
CA ALA A 132 -6.44 12.66 -11.17
C ALA A 132 -7.80 11.94 -11.15
N MET A 133 -8.58 12.08 -10.07
CA MET A 133 -9.92 11.52 -9.98
C MET A 133 -10.85 12.05 -11.07
N LYS A 134 -10.74 13.34 -11.43
CA LYS A 134 -11.51 13.96 -12.51
C LYS A 134 -11.37 13.21 -13.84
N TYR A 135 -10.18 12.65 -14.12
CA TYR A 135 -9.92 11.88 -15.34
C TYR A 135 -10.12 10.37 -15.16
N MET A 136 -9.81 9.82 -13.99
CA MET A 136 -9.93 8.38 -13.76
C MET A 136 -11.38 7.96 -13.48
N GLU A 137 -12.13 8.75 -12.70
CA GLU A 137 -13.51 8.49 -12.25
C GLU A 137 -14.41 9.70 -12.54
N PRO A 138 -14.60 10.10 -13.82
CA PRO A 138 -15.23 11.37 -14.18
C PRO A 138 -16.69 11.48 -13.72
N ASP A 139 -17.43 10.38 -13.69
CA ASP A 139 -18.85 10.41 -13.32
C ASP A 139 -18.98 10.62 -11.81
N THR A 140 -18.19 9.89 -11.01
CA THR A 140 -18.18 10.03 -9.55
C THR A 140 -17.64 11.42 -9.15
N TYR A 141 -16.61 11.91 -9.83
CA TYR A 141 -16.10 13.26 -9.60
C TYR A 141 -17.18 14.32 -9.84
N ARG A 142 -17.89 14.26 -10.98
CA ARG A 142 -18.98 15.19 -11.32
C ARG A 142 -20.13 15.12 -10.33
N TYR A 143 -20.52 13.92 -9.93
CA TYR A 143 -21.57 13.71 -8.93
C TYR A 143 -21.22 14.40 -7.60
N ILE A 144 -20.05 14.15 -7.04
CA ILE A 144 -19.62 14.76 -5.76
C ILE A 144 -19.44 16.28 -5.91
N ALA A 145 -18.86 16.76 -7.02
CA ALA A 145 -18.68 18.17 -7.29
C ALA A 145 -20.04 18.91 -7.35
N GLN A 146 -21.03 18.32 -8.02
CA GLN A 146 -22.39 18.87 -8.09
C GLN A 146 -23.02 18.94 -6.71
N LYS A 147 -22.99 17.85 -5.93
CA LYS A 147 -23.53 17.82 -4.56
C LYS A 147 -22.88 18.86 -3.65
N LEU A 148 -21.55 19.06 -3.77
CA LEU A 148 -20.82 20.10 -3.04
C LEU A 148 -21.25 21.50 -3.48
N SER A 149 -21.53 21.71 -4.77
CA SER A 149 -22.03 22.98 -5.30
C SER A 149 -23.44 23.28 -4.76
N ASP A 150 -24.34 22.34 -4.86
CA ASP A 150 -25.74 22.47 -4.44
C ASP A 150 -25.89 22.80 -2.95
N THR A 151 -25.05 22.18 -2.11
CA THR A 151 -25.05 22.39 -0.66
C THR A 151 -24.21 23.57 -0.19
N LYS A 152 -23.53 24.31 -1.09
CA LYS A 152 -22.55 25.37 -0.74
C LYS A 152 -23.17 26.47 0.14
N ARG A 153 -24.38 26.93 -0.16
CA ARG A 153 -25.05 28.02 0.57
C ARG A 153 -25.36 27.61 2.00
N GLU A 154 -25.97 26.44 2.18
CA GLU A 154 -26.33 25.90 3.50
C GLU A 154 -25.07 25.60 4.32
N ARG A 155 -24.06 25.02 3.69
CA ARG A 155 -22.79 24.75 4.34
C ARG A 155 -22.09 26.02 4.81
N ASN A 156 -22.06 27.07 3.99
CA ASN A 156 -21.46 28.34 4.38
C ASN A 156 -22.23 29.02 5.53
N LYS A 157 -23.57 28.94 5.49
CA LYS A 157 -24.41 29.42 6.61
C LYS A 157 -24.05 28.68 7.91
N TYR A 158 -24.02 27.37 7.86
CA TYR A 158 -23.66 26.53 9.01
C TYR A 158 -22.26 26.85 9.55
N ILE A 159 -21.27 27.01 8.67
CA ILE A 159 -19.88 27.37 9.02
C ILE A 159 -19.87 28.73 9.77
N ASN A 160 -20.59 29.72 9.27
CA ASN A 160 -20.66 31.04 9.89
C ASN A 160 -21.36 30.98 11.25
N ASP A 161 -22.43 30.23 11.39
CA ASP A 161 -23.16 30.05 12.66
C ASP A 161 -22.26 29.32 13.70
N PHE A 162 -21.46 28.36 13.26
CA PHE A 162 -20.47 27.67 14.11
C PHE A 162 -19.32 28.60 14.52
N ILE A 163 -18.79 29.40 13.61
CA ILE A 163 -17.60 30.25 13.85
C ILE A 163 -17.92 31.45 14.75
N ARG A 164 -19.12 32.02 14.61
CA ARG A 164 -19.48 33.29 15.29
C ARG A 164 -19.22 33.30 16.80
N PRO A 165 -19.71 32.34 17.62
CA PRO A 165 -19.46 32.36 19.08
C PRO A 165 -17.97 32.13 19.40
N LEU A 166 -17.25 31.33 18.62
CA LEU A 166 -15.83 31.11 18.80
C LEU A 166 -15.03 32.40 18.54
N LYS A 167 -15.38 33.13 17.48
CA LYS A 167 -14.74 34.40 17.15
C LYS A 167 -14.87 35.40 18.27
N GLU A 168 -16.06 35.60 18.83
CA GLU A 168 -16.31 36.51 19.95
C GLU A 168 -15.49 36.13 21.20
N LYS A 169 -15.40 34.82 21.50
CA LYS A 169 -14.63 34.36 22.67
C LYS A 169 -13.12 34.51 22.48
N LEU A 170 -12.60 34.20 21.28
CA LEU A 170 -11.19 34.35 20.95
C LEU A 170 -10.75 35.85 20.96
N GLU A 171 -11.60 36.74 20.43
CA GLU A 171 -11.38 38.20 20.47
C GLU A 171 -11.35 38.71 21.91
N LYS A 172 -12.30 38.27 22.77
CA LYS A 172 -12.32 38.61 24.21
C LYS A 172 -11.10 38.09 24.96
N ALA A 173 -10.56 36.94 24.53
CA ALA A 173 -9.34 36.37 25.10
C ALA A 173 -8.05 37.05 24.60
N GLY A 174 -8.15 38.03 23.69
CA GLY A 174 -7.03 38.81 23.18
C GLY A 174 -6.15 38.10 22.16
N PHE A 175 -6.66 37.07 21.49
CA PHE A 175 -5.92 36.39 20.43
C PHE A 175 -5.96 37.17 19.10
N ASP A 176 -4.82 37.21 18.41
CA ASP A 176 -4.74 37.56 16.99
C ASP A 176 -4.83 36.24 16.19
N PHE A 177 -5.90 36.07 15.40
CA PHE A 177 -6.21 34.81 14.75
C PHE A 177 -6.98 34.99 13.43
N GLU A 178 -6.87 33.97 12.61
CA GLU A 178 -7.72 33.74 11.43
C GLU A 178 -8.58 32.48 11.66
N ILE A 179 -9.88 32.54 11.35
CA ILE A 179 -10.78 31.40 11.45
C ILE A 179 -11.64 31.26 10.20
N TYR A 180 -11.65 30.08 9.60
CA TYR A 180 -12.44 29.81 8.40
C TYR A 180 -12.77 28.32 8.23
N GLY A 181 -13.80 28.06 7.43
CA GLY A 181 -14.17 26.70 7.01
C GLY A 181 -13.41 26.26 5.76
N ARG A 182 -12.75 25.11 5.83
CA ARG A 182 -12.07 24.49 4.69
C ARG A 182 -12.90 23.30 4.20
N PRO A 183 -13.43 23.31 2.96
CA PRO A 183 -14.10 22.14 2.39
C PRO A 183 -13.09 21.00 2.23
N LYS A 184 -13.55 19.76 2.40
CA LYS A 184 -12.73 18.57 2.08
C LYS A 184 -12.72 18.35 0.58
N SER A 185 -11.62 17.78 0.09
CA SER A 185 -11.43 17.47 -1.32
C SER A 185 -12.42 16.38 -1.78
N ILE A 186 -12.74 16.40 -3.05
CA ILE A 186 -13.63 15.43 -3.71
C ILE A 186 -13.12 14.01 -3.52
N HIS A 187 -11.82 13.80 -3.73
CA HIS A 187 -11.16 12.51 -3.54
C HIS A 187 -11.23 12.02 -2.09
N SER A 188 -11.08 12.92 -1.10
CA SER A 188 -11.20 12.55 0.32
C SER A 188 -12.62 12.14 0.70
N ILE A 189 -13.63 12.82 0.14
CA ILE A 189 -15.05 12.46 0.32
C ILE A 189 -15.32 11.09 -0.31
N TRP A 190 -14.93 10.89 -1.55
CA TRP A 190 -15.08 9.62 -2.26
C TRP A 190 -14.44 8.44 -1.51
N ASN A 191 -13.21 8.61 -1.01
CA ASN A 191 -12.54 7.58 -0.22
C ASN A 191 -13.30 7.22 1.06
N LYS A 192 -13.96 8.19 1.69
CA LYS A 192 -14.81 7.91 2.86
C LYS A 192 -16.08 7.17 2.49
N MET A 193 -16.76 7.59 1.42
CA MET A 193 -17.93 6.89 0.88
C MET A 193 -17.56 5.42 0.58
N LYS A 194 -16.44 5.20 -0.11
CA LYS A 194 -15.96 3.86 -0.47
C LYS A 194 -15.57 3.00 0.73
N LYS A 195 -14.81 3.57 1.69
CA LYS A 195 -14.35 2.82 2.87
C LYS A 195 -15.45 2.43 3.84
N LYS A 196 -16.50 3.27 3.93
CA LYS A 196 -17.62 3.06 4.85
C LYS A 196 -18.85 2.45 4.18
N GLY A 197 -18.88 2.36 2.84
CA GLY A 197 -20.05 1.91 2.09
C GLY A 197 -21.25 2.84 2.21
N VAL A 198 -21.03 4.16 2.37
CA VAL A 198 -22.09 5.16 2.65
C VAL A 198 -22.30 6.12 1.49
N SER A 199 -23.51 6.70 1.40
CA SER A 199 -23.84 7.75 0.43
C SER A 199 -23.17 9.08 0.76
N PHE A 200 -23.20 10.04 -0.16
CA PHE A 200 -22.67 11.38 0.05
C PHE A 200 -23.32 12.08 1.25
N GLU A 201 -24.63 11.92 1.42
CA GLU A 201 -25.45 12.52 2.46
C GLU A 201 -25.07 12.04 3.86
N GLU A 202 -24.51 10.83 3.97
CA GLU A 202 -24.07 10.21 5.23
C GLU A 202 -22.62 10.57 5.61
N VAL A 203 -21.92 11.31 4.74
CA VAL A 203 -20.59 11.83 5.06
C VAL A 203 -20.71 13.10 5.91
N TYR A 204 -20.60 12.96 7.23
CA TYR A 204 -20.81 14.05 8.20
C TYR A 204 -19.77 15.17 8.14
N ASP A 205 -18.54 14.88 7.73
CA ASP A 205 -17.40 15.81 7.83
C ASP A 205 -16.97 16.34 6.44
N LEU A 206 -17.90 17.00 5.76
CA LEU A 206 -17.65 17.61 4.43
C LEU A 206 -16.71 18.82 4.49
N PHE A 207 -16.46 19.36 5.65
CA PHE A 207 -15.55 20.48 5.88
C PHE A 207 -14.87 20.36 7.25
N ALA A 208 -13.81 21.10 7.46
CA ALA A 208 -13.16 21.31 8.75
C ALA A 208 -13.08 22.80 9.03
N ILE A 209 -13.12 23.20 10.29
CA ILE A 209 -12.82 24.56 10.71
C ILE A 209 -11.34 24.65 11.01
N ARG A 210 -10.70 25.67 10.47
CA ARG A 210 -9.29 25.96 10.74
C ARG A 210 -9.16 27.24 11.53
N ILE A 211 -8.38 27.19 12.61
CA ILE A 211 -8.03 28.34 13.43
C ILE A 211 -6.51 28.49 13.38
N ILE A 212 -6.05 29.64 12.88
CA ILE A 212 -4.64 29.98 12.78
C ILE A 212 -4.35 31.09 13.75
N VAL A 213 -3.51 30.83 14.74
CA VAL A 213 -3.16 31.81 15.81
C VAL A 213 -1.83 32.45 15.46
N ASN A 214 -1.75 33.77 15.59
CA ASN A 214 -0.50 34.49 15.52
C ASN A 214 0.15 34.50 16.92
N SER A 215 1.11 33.62 17.13
CA SER A 215 1.75 33.39 18.44
C SER A 215 3.26 33.40 18.30
N PRO A 216 4.00 33.98 19.30
CA PRO A 216 5.46 33.85 19.32
C PRO A 216 5.88 32.42 19.60
N LEU A 217 7.07 32.02 19.10
CA LEU A 217 7.56 30.64 19.09
C LEU A 217 7.50 29.95 20.46
N GLU A 218 7.84 30.70 21.54
CA GLU A 218 7.88 30.18 22.91
C GLU A 218 6.49 29.85 23.47
N LYS A 219 5.43 30.49 22.92
CA LYS A 219 4.04 30.33 23.40
C LYS A 219 3.14 29.53 22.45
N GLU A 220 3.64 29.12 21.28
CA GLU A 220 2.84 28.47 20.26
C GLU A 220 2.01 27.30 20.80
N LYS A 221 2.64 26.44 21.60
CA LYS A 221 1.99 25.26 22.16
C LYS A 221 0.95 25.64 23.21
N GLU A 222 1.29 26.53 24.09
CA GLU A 222 0.40 27.05 25.15
C GLU A 222 -0.85 27.70 24.54
N ASP A 223 -0.67 28.56 23.54
CA ASP A 223 -1.76 29.28 22.90
C ASP A 223 -2.69 28.33 22.10
N CYS A 224 -2.17 27.34 21.43
CA CYS A 224 -2.99 26.32 20.80
C CYS A 224 -3.86 25.55 21.82
N TRP A 225 -3.32 25.21 22.98
CA TRP A 225 -4.09 24.54 24.04
C TRP A 225 -5.11 25.48 24.71
N LYS A 226 -4.83 26.78 24.87
CA LYS A 226 -5.81 27.77 25.30
C LYS A 226 -6.97 27.91 24.33
N VAL A 227 -6.68 27.94 23.01
CA VAL A 227 -7.70 27.96 21.97
C VAL A 227 -8.55 26.67 22.01
N TYR A 228 -7.93 25.51 22.23
CA TYR A 228 -8.66 24.27 22.44
C TYR A 228 -9.63 24.35 23.62
N SER A 229 -9.20 24.91 24.77
CA SER A 229 -10.07 25.10 25.92
C SER A 229 -11.28 25.99 25.60
N ILE A 230 -11.06 27.12 24.91
CA ILE A 230 -12.14 28.02 24.50
C ILE A 230 -13.17 27.31 23.58
N ILE A 231 -12.70 26.43 22.66
CA ILE A 231 -13.57 25.67 21.77
C ILE A 231 -14.40 24.68 22.57
N THR A 232 -13.78 23.98 23.52
CA THR A 232 -14.45 22.92 24.30
C THR A 232 -15.37 23.49 25.40
N ASP A 233 -15.20 24.74 25.77
CA ASP A 233 -16.16 25.51 26.61
C ASP A 233 -17.43 25.90 25.82
N GLU A 234 -17.37 25.94 24.48
CA GLU A 234 -18.52 26.26 23.65
C GLU A 234 -19.19 25.00 23.08
N TYR A 235 -18.39 24.02 22.67
CA TYR A 235 -18.84 22.83 22.00
C TYR A 235 -18.28 21.56 22.63
N ASN A 236 -19.13 20.59 22.94
CA ASN A 236 -18.72 19.33 23.57
C ASN A 236 -17.78 18.52 22.64
N PRO A 237 -16.55 18.20 23.09
CA PRO A 237 -15.59 17.43 22.29
C PRO A 237 -15.87 15.93 22.32
N SER A 238 -15.42 15.23 21.26
CA SER A 238 -15.27 13.78 21.25
C SER A 238 -13.85 13.41 21.73
N PRO A 239 -13.69 12.82 22.93
CA PRO A 239 -12.37 12.51 23.49
C PRO A 239 -11.55 11.57 22.61
N GLU A 240 -12.19 10.61 21.98
CA GLU A 240 -11.53 9.61 21.11
C GLU A 240 -10.97 10.21 19.81
N ARG A 241 -11.42 11.42 19.44
CA ARG A 241 -11.03 12.09 18.18
C ARG A 241 -10.06 13.23 18.36
N LEU A 242 -9.54 13.43 19.59
CA LEU A 242 -8.44 14.36 19.82
C LEU A 242 -7.14 13.79 19.23
N ARG A 243 -6.42 14.62 18.45
CA ARG A 243 -5.11 14.30 17.88
C ARG A 243 -4.12 15.41 18.21
N ASP A 244 -3.16 15.10 19.07
CA ASP A 244 -2.11 16.02 19.50
C ASP A 244 -0.84 15.79 18.68
N TRP A 245 -0.72 16.53 17.58
CA TRP A 245 0.52 16.63 16.81
C TRP A 245 1.37 17.84 17.20
N LEU A 246 1.05 18.53 18.29
CA LEU A 246 1.92 19.55 18.89
C LEU A 246 2.97 18.91 19.80
N SER A 247 2.55 17.90 20.58
CA SER A 247 3.46 17.18 21.47
C SER A 247 4.29 16.14 20.70
N ASN A 248 3.69 15.48 19.70
CA ASN A 248 4.33 14.50 18.86
C ASN A 248 4.12 14.84 17.36
N PRO A 249 4.90 15.78 16.81
CA PRO A 249 4.79 16.16 15.40
C PRO A 249 5.00 14.97 14.46
N LYS A 250 4.29 14.97 13.32
CA LYS A 250 4.47 13.93 12.29
C LYS A 250 5.88 13.93 11.71
N SER A 251 6.31 12.82 11.11
CA SER A 251 7.64 12.68 10.51
C SER A 251 7.94 13.71 9.41
N ASN A 252 6.90 14.22 8.73
CA ASN A 252 7.00 15.28 7.74
C ASN A 252 6.93 16.70 8.33
N GLY A 253 7.14 16.86 9.65
CA GLY A 253 7.15 18.15 10.32
C GLY A 253 5.77 18.77 10.55
N TYR A 254 4.66 18.07 10.25
CA TYR A 254 3.32 18.58 10.48
C TYR A 254 3.02 18.70 11.97
N GLU A 255 2.64 19.90 12.39
CA GLU A 255 2.24 20.25 13.75
C GLU A 255 0.82 20.84 13.74
N ALA A 256 -0.07 20.35 14.59
CA ALA A 256 -1.41 20.88 14.78
C ALA A 256 -2.10 20.19 15.96
N LEU A 257 -3.13 20.82 16.52
CA LEU A 257 -4.07 20.17 17.41
C LEU A 257 -5.39 19.97 16.66
N HIS A 258 -5.85 18.72 16.53
CA HIS A 258 -7.14 18.41 15.92
C HIS A 258 -8.11 17.90 16.96
N THR A 259 -9.30 18.45 16.97
CA THR A 259 -10.41 17.97 17.78
C THR A 259 -11.67 17.83 16.92
N THR A 260 -12.61 17.04 17.38
CA THR A 260 -13.93 16.95 16.77
C THR A 260 -14.95 17.30 17.85
N VAL A 261 -15.78 18.29 17.60
CA VAL A 261 -16.76 18.80 18.56
C VAL A 261 -18.18 18.67 18.01
N MET A 262 -19.16 18.60 18.90
CA MET A 262 -20.57 18.63 18.57
C MET A 262 -21.01 20.09 18.35
N GLY A 263 -21.19 20.45 17.07
CA GLY A 263 -21.64 21.79 16.69
C GLY A 263 -23.16 21.94 16.67
N PRO A 264 -23.69 23.06 16.18
CA PRO A 264 -25.13 23.31 16.03
C PRO A 264 -25.84 22.17 15.31
N HIS A 265 -27.10 21.94 15.66
CA HIS A 265 -27.93 20.88 15.05
C HIS A 265 -27.38 19.45 15.19
N GLY A 266 -26.52 19.18 16.21
CA GLY A 266 -26.01 17.84 16.48
C GLY A 266 -25.04 17.29 15.42
N LYS A 267 -24.36 18.17 14.67
CA LYS A 267 -23.39 17.75 13.65
C LYS A 267 -21.97 17.78 14.20
N TRP A 268 -21.21 16.70 13.95
CA TRP A 268 -19.80 16.67 14.30
C TRP A 268 -18.97 17.55 13.36
N VAL A 269 -18.15 18.42 13.95
CA VAL A 269 -17.26 19.36 13.26
C VAL A 269 -15.82 19.10 13.66
N GLU A 270 -14.95 18.86 12.69
CA GLU A 270 -13.50 18.80 12.91
C GLU A 270 -12.93 20.20 12.99
N VAL A 271 -12.20 20.49 14.05
CA VAL A 271 -11.49 21.77 14.25
C VAL A 271 -9.99 21.51 14.29
N GLN A 272 -9.25 22.25 13.47
CA GLN A 272 -7.80 22.22 13.34
C GLN A 272 -7.21 23.50 13.88
N ILE A 273 -6.40 23.41 14.92
CA ILE A 273 -5.77 24.54 15.60
C ILE A 273 -4.27 24.50 15.30
N ARG A 274 -3.70 25.60 14.86
CA ARG A 274 -2.27 25.75 14.56
C ARG A 274 -1.85 27.21 14.59
N THR A 275 -0.55 27.47 14.69
CA THR A 275 0.00 28.83 14.55
C THR A 275 0.29 29.16 13.10
N LYS A 276 0.63 30.44 12.82
CA LYS A 276 1.04 30.86 11.45
C LYS A 276 2.23 30.07 10.94
N ARG A 277 3.27 29.86 11.77
CA ARG A 277 4.43 29.03 11.42
C ARG A 277 4.01 27.59 11.09
N MET A 278 3.24 26.95 11.97
CA MET A 278 2.75 25.58 11.76
C MET A 278 1.88 25.47 10.49
N ASN A 279 1.10 26.51 10.20
CA ASN A 279 0.31 26.55 8.98
C ASN A 279 1.19 26.67 7.72
N GLU A 280 2.24 27.50 7.76
CA GLU A 280 3.18 27.60 6.63
C GLU A 280 3.90 26.26 6.39
N ILE A 281 4.35 25.59 7.44
CA ILE A 281 4.93 24.23 7.33
C ILE A 281 3.90 23.22 6.78
N ALA A 282 2.65 23.29 7.23
CA ALA A 282 1.59 22.40 6.75
C ALA A 282 1.20 22.64 5.29
N GLU A 283 1.33 23.86 4.77
CA GLU A 283 0.98 24.19 3.38
C GLU A 283 2.18 24.03 2.42
N LYS A 284 3.39 24.43 2.84
CA LYS A 284 4.62 24.46 2.02
C LYS A 284 5.62 23.34 2.35
N GLY A 285 5.34 22.53 3.37
CA GLY A 285 6.12 21.33 3.70
C GLY A 285 7.61 21.59 3.90
N LEU A 286 8.43 20.78 3.25
CA LEU A 286 9.89 20.81 3.36
C LEU A 286 10.50 22.18 3.01
N ALA A 287 9.94 22.89 2.04
CA ALA A 287 10.44 24.22 1.65
C ALA A 287 10.29 25.26 2.76
N ALA A 288 9.17 25.25 3.49
CA ALA A 288 8.99 26.11 4.67
C ALA A 288 9.94 25.73 5.80
N HIS A 289 10.16 24.44 6.00
CA HIS A 289 11.07 23.95 7.04
C HIS A 289 12.50 24.45 6.82
N TRP A 290 13.00 24.51 5.59
CA TRP A 290 14.31 25.10 5.28
C TRP A 290 14.41 26.58 5.63
N LYS A 291 13.36 27.38 5.37
CA LYS A 291 13.32 28.80 5.70
C LYS A 291 13.49 29.07 7.19
N TYR A 292 12.95 28.20 8.05
CA TYR A 292 13.04 28.37 9.51
C TYR A 292 14.29 27.77 10.15
N LYS A 293 15.11 27.04 9.35
CA LYS A 293 16.31 26.32 9.82
C LYS A 293 17.62 27.08 9.62
N GLU A 294 17.62 28.24 8.98
CA GLU A 294 18.82 29.05 8.79
C GLU A 294 19.45 29.40 10.16
N GLY A 295 20.48 28.64 10.56
CA GLY A 295 21.32 28.89 11.76
C GLY A 295 21.32 27.84 12.86
N LYS A 296 20.72 26.66 12.70
CA LYS A 296 20.81 25.57 13.70
C LYS A 296 21.27 24.27 13.08
N ASP A 297 22.35 23.70 13.62
CA ASP A 297 22.97 22.40 13.22
C ASP A 297 22.16 21.16 13.63
N ASP A 298 20.85 21.26 13.76
CA ASP A 298 20.02 20.12 14.17
C ASP A 298 19.64 19.28 12.95
N GLU A 299 20.03 18.01 12.96
CA GLU A 299 19.73 17.04 11.91
C GLU A 299 18.23 16.93 11.69
N SER A 300 17.73 17.34 10.51
CA SER A 300 16.29 17.39 10.27
C SER A 300 15.69 16.00 10.19
N ARG A 301 14.40 15.87 10.53
CA ARG A 301 13.65 14.60 10.36
C ARG A 301 13.65 14.12 8.92
N PHE A 302 13.75 15.05 7.97
CA PHE A 302 13.89 14.75 6.55
C PHE A 302 15.27 14.16 6.22
N ASP A 303 16.35 14.63 6.87
CA ASP A 303 17.70 14.08 6.66
C ASP A 303 17.74 12.60 7.07
N LYS A 304 17.10 12.26 8.20
CA LYS A 304 16.94 10.86 8.64
C LYS A 304 16.13 10.02 7.65
N TRP A 305 15.05 10.59 7.09
CA TRP A 305 14.25 9.92 6.09
C TRP A 305 15.03 9.70 4.79
N PHE A 306 15.77 10.69 4.31
CA PHE A 306 16.66 10.53 3.14
C PHE A 306 17.75 9.50 3.40
N GLN A 307 18.33 9.47 4.60
CA GLN A 307 19.30 8.44 4.99
C GLN A 307 18.67 7.03 4.96
N GLN A 308 17.47 6.86 5.50
CA GLN A 308 16.76 5.58 5.43
C GLN A 308 16.49 5.12 4.00
N ILE A 309 16.16 6.06 3.09
CA ILE A 309 16.01 5.74 1.66
C ILE A 309 17.35 5.29 1.07
N ARG A 310 18.45 5.98 1.35
CA ARG A 310 19.80 5.58 0.86
C ARG A 310 20.17 4.19 1.35
N GLU A 311 19.93 3.90 2.63
CA GLU A 311 20.18 2.58 3.21
C GLU A 311 19.33 1.49 2.54
N ALA A 312 18.05 1.77 2.29
CA ALA A 312 17.13 0.84 1.59
C ALA A 312 17.55 0.61 0.13
N LEU A 313 18.06 1.65 -0.54
CA LEU A 313 18.57 1.57 -1.93
C LEU A 313 19.92 0.84 -2.02
N GLY A 314 20.73 0.90 -0.97
CA GLY A 314 22.04 0.22 -0.89
C GLY A 314 21.94 -1.29 -0.72
N ASN A 315 20.84 -1.80 -0.17
CA ASN A 315 20.59 -3.23 0.05
C ASN A 315 20.02 -3.88 -1.23
N GLN A 316 20.88 -4.32 -2.16
CA GLN A 316 20.51 -4.67 -3.55
C GLN A 316 20.06 -6.12 -3.80
N ASP A 317 19.72 -6.93 -2.80
CA ASP A 317 19.42 -8.37 -2.99
C ASP A 317 17.96 -8.69 -3.41
N GLY A 318 17.11 -7.70 -3.77
CA GLY A 318 15.72 -7.89 -4.15
C GLY A 318 15.37 -7.43 -5.58
N SER A 319 14.29 -7.96 -6.16
CA SER A 319 13.79 -7.44 -7.45
C SER A 319 13.34 -5.98 -7.29
N SER A 320 13.45 -5.18 -8.36
CA SER A 320 12.99 -3.78 -8.35
C SER A 320 11.50 -3.64 -8.00
N ILE A 321 10.71 -4.69 -8.23
CA ILE A 321 9.28 -4.76 -7.90
C ILE A 321 9.08 -4.92 -6.38
N ASP A 322 9.84 -5.81 -5.74
CA ASP A 322 9.80 -6.03 -4.29
C ASP A 322 10.22 -4.75 -3.55
N PHE A 323 11.27 -4.08 -4.03
CA PHE A 323 11.70 -2.80 -3.52
C PHE A 323 10.60 -1.74 -3.59
N LEU A 324 9.90 -1.63 -4.72
CA LEU A 324 8.81 -0.65 -4.91
C LEU A 324 7.63 -0.93 -3.97
N GLN A 325 7.30 -2.20 -3.73
CA GLN A 325 6.24 -2.59 -2.81
C GLN A 325 6.63 -2.32 -1.36
N ASP A 326 7.85 -2.64 -0.97
CA ASP A 326 8.40 -2.37 0.36
C ASP A 326 8.55 -0.87 0.61
N PHE A 327 8.95 -0.09 -0.40
CA PHE A 327 9.02 1.36 -0.32
C PHE A 327 7.63 1.97 -0.09
N LYS A 328 6.62 1.58 -0.87
CA LYS A 328 5.23 2.05 -0.68
C LYS A 328 4.72 1.76 0.72
N THR A 329 4.99 0.57 1.21
CA THR A 329 4.48 0.11 2.51
C THR A 329 5.22 0.74 3.70
N SER A 330 6.53 0.96 3.57
CA SER A 330 7.37 1.45 4.68
C SER A 330 7.56 2.96 4.68
N PHE A 331 7.63 3.59 3.50
CA PHE A 331 8.02 4.99 3.39
C PHE A 331 6.87 5.93 3.01
N LEU A 332 5.79 5.42 2.40
CA LEU A 332 4.63 6.23 2.00
C LEU A 332 3.39 6.00 2.87
N ALA A 333 3.40 4.98 3.75
CA ALA A 333 2.28 4.69 4.65
C ALA A 333 2.15 5.73 5.77
N GLU A 334 0.94 5.89 6.30
CA GLU A 334 0.71 6.60 7.55
C GLU A 334 1.47 5.93 8.69
N GLU A 335 1.88 6.70 9.70
CA GLU A 335 2.71 6.25 10.82
C GLU A 335 1.90 6.12 12.10
N ILE A 336 2.29 5.15 12.93
CA ILE A 336 1.86 4.98 14.32
C ILE A 336 3.03 5.25 15.26
N TYR A 337 2.73 5.77 16.43
CA TYR A 337 3.68 6.06 17.51
C TYR A 337 3.51 5.03 18.62
N VAL A 338 4.52 4.23 18.83
CA VAL A 338 4.53 3.11 19.80
C VAL A 338 5.62 3.34 20.82
N TYR A 339 5.34 3.05 22.08
CA TYR A 339 6.22 3.36 23.20
C TYR A 339 6.94 2.11 23.71
N THR A 340 8.23 2.24 24.01
CA THR A 340 8.93 1.25 24.84
C THR A 340 8.51 1.37 26.31
N PRO A 341 8.75 0.37 27.18
CA PRO A 341 8.49 0.48 28.61
C PRO A 341 9.25 1.62 29.30
N LYS A 342 10.35 2.10 28.68
CA LYS A 342 11.15 3.25 29.16
C LYS A 342 10.62 4.61 28.68
N GLY A 343 9.51 4.61 27.90
CA GLY A 343 8.90 5.84 27.38
C GLY A 343 9.52 6.34 26.05
N GLU A 344 10.48 5.60 25.46
CA GLU A 344 10.99 5.97 24.13
C GLU A 344 9.93 5.74 23.05
N VAL A 345 9.76 6.71 22.17
CA VAL A 345 8.83 6.65 21.04
C VAL A 345 9.51 6.00 19.84
N LYS A 346 8.84 5.01 19.24
CA LYS A 346 9.22 4.42 17.96
C LYS A 346 8.11 4.68 16.93
N MET A 347 8.49 5.21 15.77
CA MET A 347 7.59 5.43 14.65
C MET A 347 7.59 4.20 13.75
N LEU A 348 6.41 3.69 13.42
CA LEU A 348 6.22 2.52 12.57
C LEU A 348 5.09 2.79 11.56
N PRO A 349 5.09 2.15 10.39
CA PRO A 349 3.97 2.26 9.45
C PRO A 349 2.68 1.66 10.04
N VAL A 350 1.52 2.20 9.65
CA VAL A 350 0.22 1.61 9.99
C VAL A 350 0.17 0.14 9.54
N GLY A 351 -0.28 -0.73 10.43
CA GLY A 351 -0.33 -2.18 10.20
C GLY A 351 0.94 -2.93 10.64
N ALA A 352 1.95 -2.21 11.18
CA ALA A 352 3.13 -2.84 11.76
C ALA A 352 2.77 -3.78 12.90
N SER A 353 3.46 -4.90 12.96
CA SER A 353 3.30 -5.94 13.97
C SER A 353 4.20 -5.72 15.20
N ALA A 354 3.96 -6.46 16.27
CA ALA A 354 4.84 -6.50 17.43
C ALA A 354 6.28 -6.94 17.04
N LEU A 355 6.42 -7.78 16.01
CA LEU A 355 7.71 -8.18 15.48
C LEU A 355 8.42 -7.03 14.73
N ASP A 356 7.68 -6.21 13.95
CA ASP A 356 8.24 -5.00 13.35
C ASP A 356 8.80 -4.06 14.41
N PHE A 357 8.09 -3.89 15.52
CA PHE A 357 8.56 -3.10 16.65
C PHE A 357 9.84 -3.72 17.25
N ALA A 358 9.90 -5.03 17.45
CA ALA A 358 11.10 -5.70 17.97
C ALA A 358 12.32 -5.45 17.08
N PHE A 359 12.19 -5.54 15.75
CA PHE A 359 13.26 -5.19 14.81
C PHE A 359 13.59 -3.70 14.78
N SER A 360 12.63 -2.83 15.08
CA SER A 360 12.88 -1.39 15.18
C SER A 360 13.73 -1.03 16.40
N VAL A 361 13.57 -1.77 17.50
CA VAL A 361 14.40 -1.62 18.71
C VAL A 361 15.84 -2.08 18.45
N HIS A 362 16.02 -3.34 18.10
CA HIS A 362 17.32 -3.91 17.74
C HIS A 362 17.17 -5.20 16.94
N THR A 363 18.03 -5.44 15.95
CA THR A 363 17.97 -6.66 15.11
C THR A 363 18.05 -7.95 15.94
N ALA A 364 18.92 -8.01 16.95
CA ALA A 364 19.02 -9.20 17.82
C ALA A 364 17.77 -9.43 18.69
N VAL A 365 17.04 -8.37 19.05
CA VAL A 365 15.76 -8.48 19.77
C VAL A 365 14.69 -9.02 18.82
N GLY A 366 14.62 -8.49 17.60
CA GLY A 366 13.70 -8.97 16.57
C GLY A 366 13.91 -10.44 16.22
N SER A 367 15.16 -10.85 15.97
CA SER A 367 15.50 -12.24 15.61
C SER A 367 15.18 -13.26 16.71
N LYS A 368 15.18 -12.85 17.97
CA LYS A 368 14.90 -13.70 19.13
C LYS A 368 13.49 -13.51 19.71
N CYS A 369 12.62 -12.78 19.05
CA CYS A 369 11.29 -12.44 19.52
C CYS A 369 10.37 -13.68 19.51
N ILE A 370 9.73 -13.97 20.66
CA ILE A 370 8.74 -15.05 20.79
C ILE A 370 7.33 -14.53 21.08
N GLY A 371 7.18 -13.26 21.49
CA GLY A 371 5.92 -12.61 21.81
C GLY A 371 6.15 -11.19 22.29
N ALA A 372 5.07 -10.49 22.61
CA ALA A 372 5.13 -9.17 23.20
C ALA A 372 4.02 -8.99 24.24
N LYS A 373 4.22 -8.01 25.15
CA LYS A 373 3.12 -7.47 25.95
C LYS A 373 2.77 -6.11 25.41
N VAL A 374 1.53 -5.93 24.97
CA VAL A 374 0.98 -4.65 24.52
C VAL A 374 0.02 -4.17 25.60
N ASN A 375 0.29 -2.98 26.17
CA ASN A 375 -0.48 -2.44 27.27
C ASN A 375 -0.66 -3.46 28.41
N HIS A 376 0.43 -4.14 28.78
CA HIS A 376 0.53 -5.19 29.79
C HIS A 376 -0.17 -6.52 29.44
N LYS A 377 -0.79 -6.67 28.26
CA LYS A 377 -1.42 -7.90 27.80
C LYS A 377 -0.50 -8.67 26.87
N LEU A 378 -0.34 -9.97 27.10
CA LEU A 378 0.45 -10.86 26.24
C LEU A 378 -0.24 -11.00 24.88
N VAL A 379 0.52 -10.78 23.82
CA VAL A 379 0.06 -10.88 22.43
C VAL A 379 1.07 -11.63 21.56
N PRO A 380 0.64 -12.28 20.46
CA PRO A 380 1.53 -12.93 19.51
C PRO A 380 2.39 -11.88 18.75
N ILE A 381 3.49 -12.36 18.15
CA ILE A 381 4.41 -11.52 17.37
C ILE A 381 3.75 -10.86 16.14
N SER A 382 2.67 -11.46 15.62
CA SER A 382 1.88 -10.96 14.49
C SER A 382 0.85 -9.89 14.87
N HIS A 383 0.68 -9.61 16.18
CA HIS A 383 -0.29 -8.61 16.64
C HIS A 383 -0.02 -7.23 16.05
N LYS A 384 -1.04 -6.62 15.44
CA LYS A 384 -0.94 -5.30 14.82
C LYS A 384 -1.05 -4.19 15.85
N LEU A 385 -0.04 -3.34 15.88
CA LEU A 385 0.08 -2.24 16.84
C LEU A 385 -0.76 -1.02 16.42
N ARG A 386 -1.13 -0.23 17.42
CA ARG A 386 -1.86 1.03 17.26
C ARG A 386 -1.06 2.18 17.88
N SER A 387 -1.35 3.40 17.45
CA SER A 387 -0.74 4.60 18.05
C SER A 387 -1.13 4.69 19.50
N GLY A 388 -0.13 4.93 20.38
CA GLY A 388 -0.31 4.98 21.83
C GLY A 388 -0.01 3.67 22.57
N ASP A 389 0.20 2.56 21.85
CA ASP A 389 0.52 1.28 22.49
C ASP A 389 1.91 1.31 23.17
N GLN A 390 1.97 0.80 24.40
CA GLN A 390 3.23 0.49 25.07
C GLN A 390 3.57 -0.98 24.85
N VAL A 391 4.78 -1.25 24.31
CA VAL A 391 5.17 -2.59 23.88
C VAL A 391 6.44 -3.06 24.58
N GLU A 392 6.34 -4.17 25.28
CA GLU A 392 7.45 -4.91 25.87
C GLU A 392 7.71 -6.21 25.09
N ILE A 393 8.92 -6.41 24.56
CA ILE A 393 9.25 -7.59 23.75
C ILE A 393 9.77 -8.72 24.64
N ILE A 394 9.25 -9.92 24.37
CA ILE A 394 9.68 -11.16 25.03
C ILE A 394 10.57 -11.92 24.05
N THR A 395 11.78 -12.28 24.50
CA THR A 395 12.78 -12.95 23.67
C THR A 395 13.17 -14.32 24.25
N SER A 396 13.63 -15.20 23.37
CA SER A 396 14.24 -16.49 23.75
C SER A 396 15.54 -16.71 22.99
N ALA A 397 16.57 -17.20 23.67
CA ALA A 397 17.84 -17.50 23.03
C ALA A 397 17.75 -18.61 21.98
N LYS A 398 16.75 -19.48 22.08
CA LYS A 398 16.52 -20.60 21.15
C LYS A 398 15.71 -20.19 19.91
N GLN A 399 15.11 -18.98 19.91
CA GLN A 399 14.29 -18.51 18.79
C GLN A 399 15.17 -18.07 17.64
N LYS A 400 14.74 -18.41 16.44
CA LYS A 400 15.31 -17.97 15.17
C LYS A 400 14.22 -17.49 14.24
N PRO A 401 14.53 -16.59 13.28
CA PRO A 401 13.59 -16.14 12.26
C PRO A 401 13.03 -17.32 11.45
N ASN A 402 11.75 -17.23 11.10
CA ASN A 402 11.04 -18.18 10.24
C ASN A 402 10.55 -17.47 8.98
N ILE A 403 10.47 -18.19 7.87
CA ILE A 403 9.96 -17.68 6.59
C ILE A 403 8.53 -17.15 6.71
N GLU A 404 7.70 -17.77 7.55
CA GLU A 404 6.33 -17.35 7.82
C GLU A 404 6.22 -15.94 8.41
N TRP A 405 7.29 -15.44 9.06
CA TRP A 405 7.32 -14.09 9.59
C TRP A 405 7.19 -13.02 8.50
N LEU A 406 7.63 -13.34 7.28
CA LEU A 406 7.50 -12.45 6.12
C LEU A 406 6.04 -12.16 5.73
N ASN A 407 5.09 -13.01 6.11
CA ASN A 407 3.68 -12.88 5.76
C ASN A 407 2.97 -11.75 6.51
N PHE A 408 3.46 -11.37 7.70
CA PHE A 408 2.78 -10.38 8.54
C PHE A 408 3.65 -9.17 8.91
N VAL A 409 4.97 -9.21 8.71
CA VAL A 409 5.81 -8.03 8.89
C VAL A 409 5.64 -7.03 7.74
N VAL A 410 5.63 -5.75 8.09
CA VAL A 410 5.37 -4.66 7.16
C VAL A 410 6.64 -3.87 6.84
N THR A 411 7.53 -3.69 7.85
CA THR A 411 8.71 -2.85 7.69
C THR A 411 9.79 -3.51 6.82
N SER A 412 10.40 -2.72 5.93
CA SER A 412 11.52 -3.18 5.09
C SER A 412 12.71 -3.65 5.93
N LYS A 413 12.97 -3.00 7.07
CA LYS A 413 14.04 -3.41 8.02
C LYS A 413 13.80 -4.83 8.54
N ALA A 414 12.59 -5.16 9.01
CA ALA A 414 12.26 -6.50 9.48
C ALA A 414 12.38 -7.53 8.35
N LYS A 415 11.78 -7.25 7.19
CA LYS A 415 11.82 -8.14 6.02
C LYS A 415 13.25 -8.43 5.57
N SER A 416 14.09 -7.39 5.42
CA SER A 416 15.49 -7.56 5.03
C SER A 416 16.24 -8.42 6.04
N LYS A 417 16.14 -8.12 7.34
CA LYS A 417 16.87 -8.85 8.39
C LYS A 417 16.40 -10.29 8.55
N ILE A 418 15.12 -10.58 8.35
CA ILE A 418 14.62 -11.96 8.30
C ILE A 418 15.19 -12.70 7.09
N LYS A 419 15.13 -12.10 5.88
CA LYS A 419 15.70 -12.69 4.66
C LYS A 419 17.21 -12.93 4.78
N ASP A 420 17.97 -11.97 5.33
CA ASP A 420 19.41 -12.08 5.55
C ASP A 420 19.73 -13.28 6.46
N THR A 421 19.02 -13.40 7.59
CA THR A 421 19.21 -14.50 8.53
C THR A 421 18.88 -15.86 7.92
N LEU A 422 17.77 -15.95 7.19
CA LEU A 422 17.39 -17.18 6.49
C LEU A 422 18.39 -17.58 5.40
N LYS A 423 18.94 -16.60 4.68
CA LYS A 423 19.98 -16.82 3.66
C LYS A 423 21.28 -17.32 4.30
N GLU A 424 21.65 -16.78 5.44
CA GLU A 424 22.84 -17.21 6.19
C GLU A 424 22.67 -18.62 6.77
N GLU A 425 21.50 -18.92 7.36
CA GLU A 425 21.20 -20.29 7.81
C GLU A 425 21.22 -21.29 6.64
N LYS A 426 20.67 -20.90 5.49
CA LYS A 426 20.71 -21.73 4.28
C LYS A 426 22.12 -21.98 3.80
N ARG A 427 23.01 -20.96 3.87
CA ARG A 427 24.44 -21.11 3.53
C ARG A 427 25.14 -22.07 4.48
N THR A 428 24.94 -21.90 5.79
CA THR A 428 25.55 -22.77 6.80
C THR A 428 25.11 -24.23 6.62
N THR A 429 23.81 -24.46 6.40
CA THR A 429 23.28 -25.80 6.14
C THR A 429 23.81 -26.37 4.80
N ALA A 430 23.92 -25.53 3.76
CA ALA A 430 24.47 -25.94 2.47
C ALA A 430 25.94 -26.37 2.55
N GLU A 431 26.74 -25.84 3.49
CA GLU A 431 28.13 -26.33 3.72
C GLU A 431 28.13 -27.79 4.14
N GLU A 432 27.20 -28.24 4.98
CA GLU A 432 27.09 -29.67 5.35
C GLU A 432 26.74 -30.52 4.12
N GLY A 433 25.83 -29.99 3.25
CA GLY A 433 25.49 -30.64 1.97
C GLY A 433 26.69 -30.69 1.02
N LYS A 434 27.55 -29.64 1.01
CA LYS A 434 28.76 -29.58 0.24
C LYS A 434 29.71 -30.71 0.64
N TYR A 435 29.99 -30.88 1.94
CA TYR A 435 30.82 -31.97 2.43
C TYR A 435 30.27 -33.35 2.05
N THR A 436 28.93 -33.51 2.17
CA THR A 436 28.26 -34.77 1.86
C THR A 436 28.35 -35.10 0.36
N LEU A 437 28.12 -34.11 -0.51
CA LEU A 437 28.24 -34.27 -1.95
C LEU A 437 29.67 -34.50 -2.38
N GLN A 438 30.64 -33.73 -1.87
CA GLN A 438 32.05 -33.85 -2.18
C GLN A 438 32.55 -35.27 -1.89
N ARG A 439 32.29 -35.78 -0.70
CA ARG A 439 32.66 -37.16 -0.32
C ARG A 439 32.07 -38.21 -1.25
N LYS A 440 30.84 -37.96 -1.74
CA LYS A 440 30.16 -38.89 -2.65
C LYS A 440 30.78 -38.86 -4.04
N LEU A 441 31.07 -37.65 -4.59
CA LEU A 441 31.73 -37.46 -5.88
C LEU A 441 33.17 -38.02 -5.89
N GLU A 442 33.93 -37.79 -4.82
CA GLU A 442 35.27 -38.38 -4.65
C GLU A 442 35.22 -39.92 -4.71
N GLY A 443 34.21 -40.53 -4.08
CA GLY A 443 33.96 -41.97 -4.18
C GLY A 443 33.62 -42.49 -5.57
N MET A 444 33.24 -41.60 -6.48
CA MET A 444 32.97 -41.88 -7.90
C MET A 444 34.13 -41.49 -8.81
N GLY A 445 35.21 -40.93 -8.26
CA GLY A 445 36.38 -40.47 -9.01
C GLY A 445 36.13 -39.15 -9.78
N VAL A 446 35.19 -38.33 -9.34
CA VAL A 446 34.79 -37.07 -9.97
C VAL A 446 35.07 -35.91 -9.04
N SER A 447 35.65 -34.83 -9.59
CA SER A 447 35.90 -33.60 -8.81
C SER A 447 34.59 -32.76 -8.65
N MET A 448 34.51 -31.99 -7.56
CA MET A 448 33.45 -31.04 -7.34
C MET A 448 33.70 -29.74 -8.12
N SER A 449 33.58 -29.80 -9.45
CA SER A 449 33.73 -28.67 -10.36
C SER A 449 32.43 -27.89 -10.52
N VAL A 450 32.51 -26.62 -10.97
CA VAL A 450 31.34 -25.77 -11.27
C VAL A 450 30.46 -26.45 -12.32
N ALA A 451 31.06 -27.07 -13.34
CA ALA A 451 30.32 -27.78 -14.41
C ALA A 451 29.52 -28.98 -13.87
N ASN A 452 30.08 -29.75 -12.94
CA ASN A 452 29.39 -30.88 -12.34
C ASN A 452 28.26 -30.42 -11.39
N LEU A 453 28.43 -29.28 -10.69
CA LEU A 453 27.37 -28.69 -9.89
C LEU A 453 26.21 -28.14 -10.74
N GLU A 454 26.52 -27.54 -11.88
CA GLU A 454 25.49 -27.07 -12.83
C GLU A 454 24.72 -28.24 -13.42
N GLU A 455 25.39 -29.32 -13.80
CA GLU A 455 24.75 -30.53 -14.33
C GLU A 455 23.79 -31.15 -13.30
N LEU A 456 24.22 -31.25 -12.03
CA LEU A 456 23.38 -31.73 -10.94
C LEU A 456 22.22 -30.77 -10.64
N SER A 457 22.47 -29.47 -10.67
CA SER A 457 21.42 -28.47 -10.46
C SER A 457 20.35 -28.53 -11.54
N ASN A 458 20.75 -28.76 -12.80
CA ASN A 458 19.83 -28.95 -13.92
C ASN A 458 19.03 -30.25 -13.79
N PHE A 459 19.67 -31.34 -13.39
CA PHE A 459 19.02 -32.63 -13.20
C PHE A 459 17.95 -32.57 -12.10
N TYR A 460 18.31 -32.05 -10.93
CA TYR A 460 17.39 -31.91 -9.79
C TYR A 460 16.49 -30.68 -9.88
N LYS A 461 16.57 -29.89 -10.98
CA LYS A 461 15.79 -28.67 -11.22
C LYS A 461 15.87 -27.68 -10.05
N THR A 462 17.04 -27.53 -9.46
CA THR A 462 17.30 -26.55 -8.39
C THR A 462 17.64 -25.19 -9.00
N GLY A 463 17.22 -24.09 -8.33
CA GLY A 463 17.41 -22.73 -8.86
C GLY A 463 18.86 -22.23 -8.84
N SER A 464 19.73 -22.87 -8.03
CA SER A 464 21.15 -22.54 -7.89
C SER A 464 21.93 -23.69 -7.26
N SER A 465 23.26 -23.64 -7.36
CA SER A 465 24.15 -24.59 -6.68
C SER A 465 23.98 -24.56 -5.16
N LEU A 466 23.65 -23.40 -4.58
CA LEU A 466 23.35 -23.26 -3.15
C LEU A 466 22.06 -24.01 -2.78
N ASP A 467 21.03 -23.93 -3.63
CA ASP A 467 19.78 -24.67 -3.44
C ASP A 467 20.00 -26.18 -3.50
N LEU A 468 20.80 -26.63 -4.47
CA LEU A 468 21.20 -28.03 -4.58
C LEU A 468 21.87 -28.53 -3.30
N LEU A 469 22.90 -27.82 -2.81
CA LEU A 469 23.65 -28.21 -1.63
C LEU A 469 22.78 -28.19 -0.35
N TYR A 470 21.88 -27.21 -0.24
CA TYR A 470 20.91 -27.14 0.84
C TYR A 470 19.95 -28.32 0.79
N ASP A 471 19.36 -28.63 -0.36
CA ASP A 471 18.41 -29.75 -0.55
C ASP A 471 19.08 -31.11 -0.26
N ILE A 472 20.38 -31.23 -0.52
CA ILE A 472 21.17 -32.40 -0.14
C ILE A 472 21.34 -32.48 1.40
N ALA A 473 21.67 -31.35 2.05
CA ALA A 473 21.86 -31.32 3.49
C ALA A 473 20.60 -31.71 4.27
N ILE A 474 19.45 -31.22 3.84
CA ILE A 474 18.14 -31.56 4.46
C ILE A 474 17.59 -32.92 4.00
N LYS A 475 18.36 -33.68 3.21
CA LYS A 475 18.01 -35.02 2.66
C LYS A 475 16.75 -35.03 1.79
N LYS A 476 16.45 -33.92 1.14
CA LYS A 476 15.39 -33.81 0.12
C LYS A 476 15.85 -34.43 -1.19
N ILE A 477 17.14 -34.38 -1.50
CA ILE A 477 17.81 -35.03 -2.62
C ILE A 477 18.51 -36.28 -2.11
N ASP A 478 18.20 -37.45 -2.70
CA ASP A 478 18.85 -38.73 -2.35
C ASP A 478 20.07 -38.96 -3.25
N LEU A 479 21.24 -38.83 -2.65
CA LEU A 479 22.53 -39.03 -3.36
C LEU A 479 22.73 -40.48 -3.86
N ARG A 480 21.83 -41.42 -3.59
CA ARG A 480 21.87 -42.78 -4.16
C ARG A 480 21.58 -42.77 -5.65
N GLU A 481 20.82 -41.80 -6.13
CA GLU A 481 20.48 -41.60 -7.54
C GLU A 481 21.70 -41.20 -8.39
N LEU A 482 22.79 -40.68 -7.78
CA LEU A 482 24.04 -40.40 -8.48
C LEU A 482 24.68 -41.62 -9.13
N LYS A 483 24.30 -42.84 -8.75
CA LYS A 483 24.74 -44.08 -9.40
C LYS A 483 24.26 -44.22 -10.82
N GLU A 484 23.21 -43.51 -11.22
CA GLU A 484 22.63 -43.51 -12.57
C GLU A 484 23.41 -42.61 -13.55
N PHE A 485 24.27 -41.74 -13.03
CA PHE A 485 25.13 -40.89 -13.86
C PHE A 485 26.31 -41.67 -14.42
N THR A 486 26.62 -41.41 -15.70
CA THR A 486 27.85 -41.91 -16.31
C THR A 486 29.00 -40.94 -16.11
N VAL A 487 30.17 -41.47 -15.76
CA VAL A 487 31.36 -40.67 -15.55
C VAL A 487 32.22 -40.72 -16.81
N GLN A 488 32.49 -39.57 -17.43
CA GLN A 488 33.40 -39.43 -18.57
C GLN A 488 34.58 -38.53 -18.21
N GLY A 489 35.72 -39.15 -17.80
CA GLY A 489 36.82 -38.40 -17.19
C GLY A 489 36.43 -37.82 -15.85
N ASP A 490 36.54 -36.51 -15.70
CA ASP A 490 36.15 -35.78 -14.49
C ASP A 490 34.75 -35.10 -14.60
N LYS A 491 33.93 -35.49 -15.61
CA LYS A 491 32.59 -34.91 -15.83
C LYS A 491 31.49 -35.94 -15.58
N LEU A 492 30.46 -35.47 -14.88
CA LEU A 492 29.16 -36.18 -14.79
C LEU A 492 28.35 -35.92 -16.06
N VAL A 493 27.80 -37.00 -16.62
CA VAL A 493 26.92 -36.94 -17.78
C VAL A 493 25.57 -37.51 -17.37
N MET A 494 24.52 -36.73 -17.62
CA MET A 494 23.14 -37.13 -17.34
C MET A 494 22.81 -38.52 -17.95
N PRO A 495 22.08 -39.38 -17.23
CA PRO A 495 21.50 -40.57 -17.82
C PRO A 495 20.59 -40.16 -18.97
N LYS A 496 20.76 -40.79 -20.15
CA LYS A 496 19.82 -40.57 -21.26
C LYS A 496 18.42 -40.93 -20.79
N PRO A 497 17.40 -40.09 -21.05
CA PRO A 497 16.04 -40.41 -20.64
C PRO A 497 15.63 -41.73 -21.27
N VAL A 498 15.60 -42.80 -20.49
CA VAL A 498 14.94 -44.04 -20.86
C VAL A 498 13.45 -43.67 -20.93
N LYS A 499 12.87 -43.78 -22.13
CA LYS A 499 11.42 -43.76 -22.32
C LYS A 499 10.83 -44.97 -21.59
N THR A 500 10.70 -44.92 -20.33
CA THR A 500 9.85 -45.82 -19.57
C THR A 500 8.42 -45.37 -19.84
N ILE A 501 7.72 -46.13 -20.65
CA ILE A 501 6.25 -46.09 -20.74
C ILE A 501 5.75 -46.54 -19.36
N ILE A 502 5.71 -45.62 -18.42
CA ILE A 502 4.88 -45.78 -17.26
C ILE A 502 3.49 -45.37 -17.72
N GLU A 503 2.60 -46.33 -17.88
CA GLU A 503 1.17 -46.09 -17.86
C GLU A 503 0.87 -45.30 -16.58
N GLU A 504 0.87 -44.01 -16.69
CA GLU A 504 0.26 -43.13 -15.69
C GLU A 504 -1.22 -43.50 -15.67
N LYS A 505 -1.61 -44.24 -14.66
CA LYS A 505 -2.97 -44.15 -14.17
C LYS A 505 -3.19 -42.67 -13.84
N THR A 506 -3.73 -42.00 -14.82
CA THR A 506 -4.24 -40.63 -14.70
C THR A 506 -5.27 -40.63 -13.57
N GLU A 507 -4.82 -40.26 -12.38
CA GLU A 507 -5.70 -39.53 -11.50
C GLU A 507 -6.04 -38.25 -12.28
N LYS A 508 -7.30 -38.17 -12.66
CA LYS A 508 -7.89 -37.05 -13.36
C LYS A 508 -7.67 -35.81 -12.48
N SER A 509 -6.53 -35.13 -12.70
CA SER A 509 -6.42 -33.73 -12.33
C SER A 509 -7.57 -33.04 -13.03
N HIS A 510 -8.48 -32.45 -12.28
CA HIS A 510 -9.50 -31.59 -12.81
C HIS A 510 -8.79 -30.44 -13.53
N GLN A 511 -8.65 -30.58 -14.84
CA GLN A 511 -8.40 -29.43 -15.70
C GLN A 511 -9.52 -28.41 -15.41
N PRO A 512 -9.20 -27.13 -15.28
CA PRO A 512 -10.22 -26.12 -15.18
C PRO A 512 -11.09 -26.27 -16.45
N LYS A 513 -12.38 -26.54 -16.25
CA LYS A 513 -13.35 -26.58 -17.34
C LYS A 513 -13.25 -25.26 -18.08
N THR A 514 -12.77 -25.30 -19.31
CA THR A 514 -12.99 -24.25 -20.28
C THR A 514 -14.50 -24.15 -20.44
N TYR A 515 -15.07 -23.08 -19.95
CA TYR A 515 -16.50 -22.80 -20.09
C TYR A 515 -16.81 -22.66 -21.58
N ASP A 516 -17.79 -23.43 -22.06
CA ASP A 516 -18.25 -23.36 -23.42
C ASP A 516 -18.83 -21.98 -23.73
N LYS A 517 -18.54 -21.50 -24.92
CA LYS A 517 -18.69 -20.13 -25.43
C LYS A 517 -20.13 -19.57 -25.50
N LYS A 518 -21.16 -20.26 -25.01
CA LYS A 518 -22.54 -19.91 -25.33
C LYS A 518 -23.35 -19.20 -24.23
N ASP A 519 -22.88 -19.20 -22.98
CA ASP A 519 -23.82 -18.95 -21.88
C ASP A 519 -23.51 -17.74 -20.96
N THR A 520 -22.39 -17.04 -21.13
CA THR A 520 -22.09 -15.83 -20.35
C THR A 520 -21.66 -14.71 -21.28
N GLU A 521 -22.52 -13.71 -21.46
CA GLU A 521 -22.18 -12.52 -22.23
C GLU A 521 -21.51 -11.46 -21.34
N LEU A 522 -20.28 -11.10 -21.70
CA LEU A 522 -19.56 -9.92 -21.18
C LEU A 522 -19.58 -8.83 -22.24
N ILE A 523 -19.84 -7.60 -21.83
CA ILE A 523 -19.71 -6.41 -22.68
C ILE A 523 -18.28 -5.89 -22.53
N ILE A 524 -17.48 -5.96 -23.58
CA ILE A 524 -16.08 -5.56 -23.64
C ILE A 524 -15.97 -4.40 -24.64
N PHE A 525 -15.42 -3.25 -24.22
CA PHE A 525 -15.36 -2.01 -25.01
C PHE A 525 -16.73 -1.48 -25.53
N GLY A 526 -17.86 -1.95 -24.97
CA GLY A 526 -19.21 -1.59 -25.43
C GLY A 526 -19.79 -2.53 -26.49
N GLU A 527 -19.06 -3.58 -26.89
CA GLU A 527 -19.52 -4.63 -27.82
C GLU A 527 -19.71 -5.96 -27.06
N SER A 528 -20.63 -6.81 -27.56
CA SER A 528 -20.86 -8.15 -27.01
C SER A 528 -19.66 -9.07 -27.22
N SER A 529 -19.40 -9.98 -26.26
CA SER A 529 -18.19 -10.83 -26.19
C SER A 529 -18.09 -11.94 -27.24
N ASP A 530 -19.02 -12.06 -28.20
CA ASP A 530 -19.08 -13.18 -29.16
C ASP A 530 -17.81 -13.39 -29.99
N LYS A 531 -16.90 -12.40 -29.97
CA LYS A 531 -15.66 -12.42 -30.78
C LYS A 531 -14.37 -12.48 -29.94
N ILE A 532 -14.42 -12.38 -28.61
CA ILE A 532 -13.23 -12.28 -27.76
C ILE A 532 -13.18 -13.45 -26.78
N GLN A 533 -12.11 -14.23 -26.83
CA GLN A 533 -11.86 -15.29 -25.83
C GLN A 533 -11.43 -14.67 -24.52
N TYR A 534 -12.12 -15.02 -23.42
CA TYR A 534 -11.76 -14.60 -22.09
C TYR A 534 -11.78 -15.75 -21.09
N THR A 535 -11.09 -15.58 -19.97
CA THR A 535 -11.08 -16.50 -18.83
C THR A 535 -11.34 -15.74 -17.53
N LEU A 536 -12.00 -16.37 -16.58
CA LEU A 536 -12.19 -15.78 -15.24
C LEU A 536 -10.91 -15.95 -14.41
N ALA A 537 -10.56 -14.93 -13.65
CA ALA A 537 -9.34 -14.95 -12.83
C ALA A 537 -9.52 -15.86 -11.61
N ASN A 538 -8.62 -16.81 -11.41
CA ASN A 538 -8.65 -17.72 -10.27
C ASN A 538 -8.43 -17.03 -8.92
N CYS A 539 -7.72 -15.89 -8.91
CA CYS A 539 -7.39 -15.16 -7.68
C CYS A 539 -8.57 -14.40 -7.04
N CYS A 540 -9.67 -14.22 -7.78
CA CYS A 540 -10.82 -13.47 -7.28
C CYS A 540 -12.17 -14.02 -7.73
N LYS A 541 -12.19 -15.02 -8.61
CA LYS A 541 -13.38 -15.76 -9.09
C LYS A 541 -14.60 -14.85 -9.25
N PRO A 542 -14.58 -13.92 -10.23
CA PRO A 542 -15.67 -12.98 -10.43
C PRO A 542 -16.95 -13.73 -10.83
N ILE A 543 -18.09 -13.26 -10.31
CA ILE A 543 -19.43 -13.76 -10.65
C ILE A 543 -20.24 -12.64 -11.30
N PRO A 544 -21.31 -12.95 -12.06
CA PRO A 544 -22.18 -11.94 -12.63
C PRO A 544 -22.69 -10.97 -11.56
N GLY A 545 -22.69 -9.67 -11.88
CA GLY A 545 -23.03 -8.60 -10.94
C GLY A 545 -21.85 -8.01 -10.16
N ASP A 546 -20.70 -8.70 -10.10
CA ASP A 546 -19.47 -8.08 -9.57
C ASP A 546 -19.00 -6.93 -10.48
N ASP A 547 -18.43 -5.89 -9.89
CA ASP A 547 -17.69 -4.88 -10.65
C ASP A 547 -16.39 -5.49 -11.17
N VAL A 548 -16.25 -5.59 -12.49
CA VAL A 548 -15.13 -6.29 -13.12
C VAL A 548 -14.34 -5.43 -14.10
N PHE A 549 -13.10 -5.82 -14.33
CA PHE A 549 -12.27 -5.33 -15.42
C PHE A 549 -11.57 -6.50 -16.13
N GLY A 550 -11.34 -6.35 -17.42
CA GLY A 550 -10.56 -7.28 -18.21
C GLY A 550 -9.07 -6.92 -18.17
N PHE A 551 -8.22 -7.92 -18.11
CA PHE A 551 -6.77 -7.76 -18.19
C PHE A 551 -6.21 -8.60 -19.35
N VAL A 552 -5.54 -7.94 -20.30
CA VAL A 552 -4.92 -8.61 -21.46
C VAL A 552 -3.61 -9.26 -21.02
N THR A 553 -3.55 -10.60 -21.03
CA THR A 553 -2.35 -11.37 -20.69
C THR A 553 -1.50 -11.61 -21.93
N ALA A 554 -0.19 -11.89 -21.76
CA ALA A 554 0.73 -12.09 -22.89
C ALA A 554 0.57 -13.46 -23.60
N GLY A 555 -0.18 -14.41 -23.04
CA GLY A 555 -0.32 -15.76 -23.59
C GLY A 555 -1.70 -16.39 -23.46
N GLU A 556 -2.53 -15.94 -22.52
CA GLU A 556 -3.83 -16.54 -22.19
C GLU A 556 -5.04 -15.70 -22.63
N GLY A 557 -4.84 -14.63 -23.40
CA GLY A 557 -5.91 -13.74 -23.85
C GLY A 557 -6.41 -12.79 -22.76
N LEU A 558 -7.71 -12.50 -22.73
CA LEU A 558 -8.34 -11.59 -21.79
C LEU A 558 -8.73 -12.32 -20.50
N LYS A 559 -8.27 -11.84 -19.35
CA LYS A 559 -8.58 -12.38 -18.03
C LYS A 559 -9.44 -11.40 -17.22
N ILE A 560 -10.59 -11.84 -16.74
CA ILE A 560 -11.55 -11.01 -16.03
C ILE A 560 -11.29 -11.06 -14.54
N HIS A 561 -11.11 -9.87 -13.92
CA HIS A 561 -10.89 -9.71 -12.49
C HIS A 561 -11.97 -8.84 -11.86
N ARG A 562 -12.26 -9.02 -10.57
CA ARG A 562 -13.04 -8.07 -9.79
C ARG A 562 -12.23 -6.80 -9.54
N THR A 563 -12.88 -5.65 -9.50
CA THR A 563 -12.24 -4.35 -9.20
C THR A 563 -11.64 -4.30 -7.80
N ASN A 564 -12.20 -5.03 -6.84
CA ASN A 564 -11.71 -5.17 -5.46
C ASN A 564 -10.76 -6.36 -5.25
N CYS A 565 -10.32 -7.03 -6.32
CA CYS A 565 -9.36 -8.13 -6.24
C CYS A 565 -8.04 -7.66 -5.59
N PRO A 566 -7.42 -8.46 -4.69
CA PRO A 566 -6.11 -8.13 -4.12
C PRO A 566 -5.03 -7.85 -5.17
N ASN A 567 -5.11 -8.50 -6.33
CA ASN A 567 -4.21 -8.27 -7.46
C ASN A 567 -4.61 -7.08 -8.35
N ALA A 568 -5.84 -6.56 -8.24
CA ALA A 568 -6.34 -5.48 -9.10
C ALA A 568 -5.47 -4.22 -8.99
N ALA A 569 -5.13 -3.81 -7.77
CA ALA A 569 -4.28 -2.65 -7.54
C ALA A 569 -2.91 -2.80 -8.21
N ARG A 570 -2.33 -4.00 -8.17
CA ARG A 570 -1.05 -4.32 -8.81
C ARG A 570 -1.17 -4.35 -10.34
N LEU A 571 -2.23 -4.96 -10.87
CA LEU A 571 -2.47 -5.04 -12.32
C LEU A 571 -2.75 -3.65 -12.90
N LEU A 572 -3.57 -2.84 -12.23
CA LEU A 572 -3.87 -1.47 -12.63
C LEU A 572 -2.64 -0.55 -12.54
N ALA A 573 -1.84 -0.69 -11.48
CA ALA A 573 -0.64 0.13 -11.27
C ALA A 573 0.49 -0.20 -12.26
N ASN A 574 0.71 -1.50 -12.55
CA ASN A 574 1.85 -1.94 -13.35
C ASN A 574 1.51 -2.11 -14.84
N TYR A 575 0.24 -2.35 -15.17
CA TYR A 575 -0.20 -2.74 -16.50
C TYR A 575 -1.51 -2.07 -16.91
N GLY A 576 -1.73 -0.82 -16.48
CA GLY A 576 -2.97 -0.09 -16.77
C GLY A 576 -3.35 -0.02 -18.26
N HIS A 577 -2.37 -0.05 -19.16
CA HIS A 577 -2.57 -0.11 -20.61
C HIS A 577 -3.13 -1.46 -21.13
N ARG A 578 -3.06 -2.52 -20.30
CA ARG A 578 -3.65 -3.85 -20.59
C ARG A 578 -5.01 -4.04 -19.95
N VAL A 579 -5.51 -3.03 -19.25
CA VAL A 579 -6.80 -3.08 -18.58
C VAL A 579 -7.89 -2.62 -19.52
N VAL A 580 -8.91 -3.46 -19.63
CA VAL A 580 -10.07 -3.28 -20.50
C VAL A 580 -11.31 -3.12 -19.63
N LYS A 581 -12.12 -2.11 -19.91
CA LYS A 581 -13.40 -1.93 -19.22
C LYS A 581 -14.36 -3.03 -19.66
N THR A 582 -14.84 -3.81 -18.69
CA THR A 582 -15.79 -4.90 -18.94
C THR A 582 -16.97 -4.79 -17.98
N LYS A 583 -18.16 -5.25 -18.43
CA LYS A 583 -19.36 -5.36 -17.62
C LYS A 583 -20.05 -6.68 -17.92
N TRP A 584 -20.77 -7.23 -16.94
CA TRP A 584 -21.64 -8.39 -17.14
C TRP A 584 -22.90 -8.00 -17.92
N ALA A 585 -23.28 -8.84 -18.88
CA ALA A 585 -24.64 -8.84 -19.42
C ALA A 585 -25.51 -9.74 -18.52
N LYS A 586 -26.77 -9.39 -18.36
CA LYS A 586 -27.71 -10.16 -17.50
C LYS A 586 -28.04 -11.52 -18.14
N ASN A 587 -27.52 -12.60 -17.59
CA ASN A 587 -27.97 -13.96 -17.92
C ASN A 587 -27.95 -14.85 -16.67
N LYS A 588 -29.06 -15.60 -16.38
CA LYS A 588 -29.28 -16.30 -15.10
C LYS A 588 -29.04 -17.82 -15.15
N GLU A 589 -28.47 -18.37 -16.20
CA GLU A 589 -28.42 -19.83 -16.38
C GLU A 589 -27.19 -20.57 -15.84
N ILE A 590 -26.17 -19.88 -15.35
CA ILE A 590 -24.92 -20.49 -14.90
C ILE A 590 -24.69 -20.21 -13.42
N SER A 591 -24.26 -21.24 -12.67
CA SER A 591 -23.88 -21.10 -11.27
C SER A 591 -22.37 -21.02 -11.07
N PHE A 592 -21.91 -20.12 -10.20
CA PHE A 592 -20.52 -19.80 -9.92
C PHE A 592 -20.16 -20.19 -8.49
N LEU A 593 -18.99 -20.83 -8.32
CA LEU A 593 -18.49 -21.21 -7.00
C LEU A 593 -17.87 -19.99 -6.28
N THR A 594 -18.38 -19.69 -5.10
CA THR A 594 -17.87 -18.61 -4.22
C THR A 594 -17.67 -19.12 -2.79
N GLY A 595 -16.79 -18.44 -2.02
CA GLY A 595 -16.53 -18.77 -0.61
C GLY A 595 -17.09 -17.72 0.34
N LEU A 596 -17.73 -18.16 1.43
CA LEU A 596 -18.15 -17.35 2.54
C LEU A 596 -17.44 -17.78 3.81
N ARG A 597 -16.92 -16.83 4.57
CA ARG A 597 -16.37 -17.00 5.91
C ARG A 597 -17.37 -16.46 6.91
N ILE A 598 -17.82 -17.32 7.81
CA ILE A 598 -18.84 -17.03 8.81
C ILE A 598 -18.18 -17.09 10.18
N ILE A 599 -18.33 -16.04 10.97
CA ILE A 599 -17.81 -15.98 12.35
C ILE A 599 -18.99 -15.74 13.28
N GLY A 600 -19.07 -16.51 14.36
CA GLY A 600 -20.14 -16.35 15.33
C GLY A 600 -19.87 -17.09 16.63
N LEU A 601 -20.84 -17.03 17.56
CA LEU A 601 -20.77 -17.72 18.83
C LEU A 601 -21.00 -19.23 18.63
N ASP A 602 -20.14 -20.05 19.25
CA ASP A 602 -20.27 -21.51 19.23
C ASP A 602 -21.40 -21.94 20.16
N ASP A 603 -22.63 -21.98 19.63
CA ASP A 603 -23.82 -22.36 20.34
C ASP A 603 -24.48 -23.61 19.70
N VAL A 604 -25.16 -24.40 20.53
CA VAL A 604 -25.81 -25.63 20.06
C VAL A 604 -26.87 -25.34 19.01
N GLY A 605 -26.72 -25.95 17.81
CA GLY A 605 -27.66 -25.83 16.71
C GLY A 605 -27.36 -24.67 15.72
N VAL A 606 -26.33 -23.87 15.92
CA VAL A 606 -25.96 -22.79 15.02
C VAL A 606 -25.65 -23.32 13.63
N ILE A 607 -24.90 -24.41 13.52
CA ILE A 607 -24.55 -25.06 12.24
C ILE A 607 -25.81 -25.53 11.51
N HIS A 608 -26.77 -26.10 12.25
CA HIS A 608 -28.06 -26.53 11.68
C HIS A 608 -28.83 -25.32 11.08
N LYS A 609 -28.86 -24.18 11.79
CA LYS A 609 -29.51 -22.97 11.32
C LYS A 609 -28.86 -22.44 10.03
N ILE A 610 -27.51 -22.41 9.99
CA ILE A 610 -26.75 -22.00 8.80
C ILE A 610 -27.06 -22.92 7.61
N THR A 611 -26.94 -24.23 7.78
CA THR A 611 -27.18 -25.19 6.69
C THR A 611 -28.64 -25.22 6.24
N ASN A 612 -29.60 -25.07 7.15
CA ASN A 612 -31.01 -24.96 6.82
C ASN A 612 -31.31 -23.68 6.03
N LEU A 613 -30.77 -22.55 6.40
CA LEU A 613 -30.92 -21.31 5.67
C LEU A 613 -30.33 -21.43 4.24
N ILE A 614 -29.10 -21.93 4.11
CA ILE A 614 -28.41 -22.03 2.81
C ILE A 614 -29.10 -23.05 1.89
N SER A 615 -29.29 -24.28 2.34
CA SER A 615 -29.77 -25.38 1.49
C SER A 615 -31.28 -25.65 1.61
N GLY A 616 -31.88 -25.40 2.77
CA GLY A 616 -33.30 -25.63 3.03
C GLY A 616 -34.19 -24.50 2.51
N GLU A 617 -33.90 -23.26 2.91
CA GLU A 617 -34.74 -22.10 2.57
C GLU A 617 -34.35 -21.47 1.24
N LEU A 618 -33.06 -21.12 1.07
CA LEU A 618 -32.55 -20.43 -0.13
C LEU A 618 -32.16 -21.39 -1.26
N LYS A 619 -32.14 -22.70 -1.00
CA LYS A 619 -31.86 -23.77 -1.98
C LYS A 619 -30.51 -23.64 -2.70
N PHE A 620 -29.51 -23.00 -2.07
CA PHE A 620 -28.17 -22.97 -2.61
C PHE A 620 -27.46 -24.32 -2.38
N ASN A 621 -26.68 -24.75 -3.37
CA ASN A 621 -25.89 -25.95 -3.27
C ASN A 621 -24.55 -25.67 -2.55
N ILE A 622 -24.30 -26.39 -1.44
CA ILE A 622 -23.06 -26.31 -0.69
C ILE A 622 -22.04 -27.28 -1.34
N ALA A 623 -20.93 -26.75 -1.84
CA ALA A 623 -19.85 -27.53 -2.41
C ALA A 623 -18.90 -28.09 -1.33
N ALA A 624 -18.62 -27.31 -0.29
CA ALA A 624 -17.79 -27.70 0.84
C ALA A 624 -18.10 -26.80 2.05
N MET A 625 -17.96 -27.38 3.25
CA MET A 625 -18.11 -26.63 4.50
C MET A 625 -17.09 -27.14 5.51
N THR A 626 -16.34 -26.23 6.13
CA THR A 626 -15.39 -26.53 7.20
C THR A 626 -15.67 -25.56 8.35
N ILE A 627 -15.82 -26.09 9.56
CA ILE A 627 -16.09 -25.28 10.75
C ILE A 627 -15.08 -25.65 11.82
N GLU A 628 -14.45 -24.65 12.42
CA GLU A 628 -13.56 -24.78 13.55
C GLU A 628 -14.08 -23.92 14.69
N ALA A 629 -14.21 -24.52 15.89
CA ALA A 629 -14.62 -23.79 17.08
C ALA A 629 -13.45 -23.72 18.08
N LYS A 630 -13.20 -22.51 18.62
CA LYS A 630 -12.20 -22.24 19.65
C LYS A 630 -12.72 -21.18 20.61
N GLU A 631 -12.61 -21.44 21.91
CA GLU A 631 -12.90 -20.47 22.98
C GLU A 631 -14.32 -19.85 22.92
N GLY A 632 -15.32 -20.65 22.50
CA GLY A 632 -16.71 -20.17 22.41
C GLY A 632 -17.05 -19.39 21.16
N ILE A 633 -16.13 -19.29 20.19
CA ILE A 633 -16.35 -18.69 18.88
C ILE A 633 -16.10 -19.76 17.82
N PHE A 634 -16.95 -19.80 16.80
CA PHE A 634 -16.68 -20.63 15.62
C PHE A 634 -16.30 -19.77 14.41
N GLU A 635 -15.46 -20.35 13.58
CA GLU A 635 -15.15 -19.87 12.23
C GLU A 635 -15.53 -20.94 11.22
N GLY A 636 -16.48 -20.63 10.34
CA GLY A 636 -16.96 -21.50 9.27
C GLY A 636 -16.55 -20.98 7.90
N ASN A 637 -15.94 -21.86 7.08
CA ASN A 637 -15.66 -21.59 5.69
C ASN A 637 -16.60 -22.43 4.82
N VAL A 638 -17.48 -21.76 4.06
CA VAL A 638 -18.50 -22.41 3.24
C VAL A 638 -18.30 -22.08 1.78
N LYS A 639 -18.19 -23.08 0.92
CA LYS A 639 -18.16 -22.93 -0.55
C LYS A 639 -19.53 -23.26 -1.11
N ILE A 640 -20.12 -22.32 -1.83
CA ILE A 640 -21.48 -22.41 -2.38
C ILE A 640 -21.52 -22.04 -3.85
N TYR A 641 -22.55 -22.52 -4.55
CA TYR A 641 -22.86 -22.13 -5.92
C TYR A 641 -23.95 -21.07 -5.91
N VAL A 642 -23.70 -19.92 -6.56
CA VAL A 642 -24.62 -18.79 -6.74
C VAL A 642 -24.67 -18.40 -8.22
N HIS A 643 -25.76 -17.78 -8.68
CA HIS A 643 -25.89 -17.34 -10.08
C HIS A 643 -25.35 -15.93 -10.27
N ASP A 644 -25.53 -15.04 -9.31
CA ASP A 644 -25.09 -13.66 -9.39
C ASP A 644 -24.76 -13.08 -8.00
N LYS A 645 -24.35 -11.82 -8.00
CA LYS A 645 -24.03 -11.08 -6.79
C LYS A 645 -25.27 -10.74 -5.96
N GLU A 646 -26.42 -10.53 -6.56
CA GLU A 646 -27.66 -10.20 -5.87
C GLU A 646 -28.10 -11.36 -4.96
N GLU A 647 -28.03 -12.60 -5.46
CA GLU A 647 -28.27 -13.82 -4.66
C GLU A 647 -27.26 -13.99 -3.53
N LEU A 648 -25.98 -13.66 -3.80
CA LEU A 648 -24.93 -13.74 -2.77
C LEU A 648 -25.14 -12.71 -1.66
N ASP A 649 -25.48 -11.48 -2.02
CA ASP A 649 -25.70 -10.39 -1.06
C ASP A 649 -26.95 -10.68 -0.20
N GLU A 650 -28.04 -11.20 -0.79
CA GLU A 650 -29.23 -11.67 -0.04
C GLU A 650 -28.88 -12.77 0.98
N LEU A 651 -28.07 -13.74 0.56
CA LEU A 651 -27.63 -14.80 1.45
C LEU A 651 -26.79 -14.25 2.61
N VAL A 652 -25.87 -13.34 2.35
CA VAL A 652 -25.01 -12.71 3.38
C VAL A 652 -25.86 -11.92 4.37
N GLU A 653 -26.83 -11.12 3.89
CA GLU A 653 -27.73 -10.38 4.76
C GLU A 653 -28.56 -11.30 5.68
N ARG A 654 -29.12 -12.37 5.14
CA ARG A 654 -29.90 -13.32 5.91
C ARG A 654 -29.07 -14.14 6.90
N LEU A 655 -27.81 -14.46 6.55
CA LEU A 655 -26.89 -15.14 7.46
C LEU A 655 -26.54 -14.25 8.66
N ILE A 656 -26.28 -12.95 8.43
CA ILE A 656 -25.98 -11.99 9.50
C ILE A 656 -27.17 -11.81 10.46
N GLN A 657 -28.40 -12.03 10.01
CA GLN A 657 -29.60 -11.93 10.84
C GLN A 657 -29.82 -13.18 11.74
N LEU A 658 -29.11 -14.27 11.51
CA LEU A 658 -29.22 -15.45 12.36
C LEU A 658 -28.63 -15.18 13.77
N PRO A 659 -29.38 -15.55 14.84
CA PRO A 659 -28.86 -15.39 16.19
C PRO A 659 -27.56 -16.18 16.39
N GLY A 660 -26.52 -15.48 16.87
CA GLY A 660 -25.21 -16.06 17.11
C GLY A 660 -24.20 -15.87 15.99
N ILE A 661 -24.58 -15.29 14.84
CA ILE A 661 -23.65 -14.89 13.78
C ILE A 661 -23.24 -13.43 14.00
N GLU A 662 -21.93 -13.17 14.03
CA GLU A 662 -21.38 -11.82 14.21
C GLU A 662 -20.90 -11.22 12.89
N ARG A 663 -20.39 -12.06 11.99
CA ARG A 663 -19.78 -11.57 10.74
C ARG A 663 -19.81 -12.60 9.63
N VAL A 664 -20.12 -12.15 8.43
CA VAL A 664 -20.06 -12.96 7.21
C VAL A 664 -19.27 -12.17 6.15
N ASP A 665 -18.18 -12.76 5.66
CA ASP A 665 -17.33 -12.16 4.64
C ASP A 665 -17.21 -13.09 3.44
N ARG A 666 -17.21 -12.54 2.23
CA ARG A 666 -16.79 -13.28 1.05
C ARG A 666 -15.27 -13.40 1.01
N TYR A 667 -14.73 -14.60 0.83
CA TYR A 667 -13.32 -14.84 0.65
C TYR A 667 -13.03 -15.51 -0.70
N ASP A 668 -11.83 -15.28 -1.22
CA ASP A 668 -11.39 -15.88 -2.46
C ASP A 668 -10.87 -17.30 -2.17
N THR A 669 -11.57 -18.31 -2.68
CA THR A 669 -11.19 -19.73 -2.52
C THR A 669 -9.95 -20.03 -3.38
N GLU A 670 -8.91 -20.57 -2.80
CA GLU A 670 -7.78 -21.14 -3.54
C GLU A 670 -8.19 -22.31 -4.44
#